data_1ac433cbc03f53aec9b59c7d337a0731
#
_entry.id   1ac433cbc03f53aec9b59c7d337a0731
#
_cell.length_a   1.000
_cell.length_b   1.000
_cell.length_c   1.000
_cell.angle_alpha   90.00
_cell.angle_beta   90.00
_cell.angle_gamma   90.00
#
_symmetry.space_group_name_H-M   'P 1'
#
loop_
_entity.id
_entity.type
_entity.pdbx_description
1 polymer ?
#
loop_
_entity_poly.entity_id
_entity_poly.type
_entity_poly.pdbx_seq_one_letter_code
_entity_poly.pdbx_strand_id
1 'polypeptide(L)'
;MSYNKADQVKLAKIMKDPVAWAQAFLRTFNPQTGKIEPWKARWYQVEMLSDKSKRRVYRCGRRTGKCIPGWAEVIDYKTGERITAEELYKRGRANVVTLNENYTIGQNFTNQIWDNGDKEVYRVTTKTGRYIDATGNHPLFTVNGWVQIDDLKPGDKIGIPSHLNYWGNEKIPDNEVKLLAYMIGDGNCTSNTIRFSVNDNYPKIKKEMESICAYYDCQLKQYEYNSNCDYNIVKIDKNINNRSIKNNIKEVLIDNDIFGKSSKEKRIPNKIFRSSKRTASIFLSRLYATDGWVSYKAKEKLQAEIGYCTTNELLARDIQHLLLKFGINSYLKTKNIKYKDSINRAYTVTIYIREDLIRFINSIDIYGKKQKTNELYKLLVKSKKTMRYIPKDILTFVEEERIKQGLKKKDLCLNHNDRIRYNSDISKEKLLHYGKVLKNNDLIDLANGEIIYDEIVSIEYIGIHKTYDISIPMTFNFVVNDFITHNTETMVVESLFHVCTKRNFRVLIVTPYETQVRLAFMRLNELIQESPIVNSMVVTNTKNPYMIKLSNESAILGFTTGASSGGGAASVRGQRADLIVMDEVDYMSEADFDSVMIIAGERPEIRTVMSSTPTGKRSKFYQACTDPAMGFKEHFHPSTHNPNWNDEMEAEFRAQLSEQGYVHEVEAEFGVQNTGVFDKDRVDEAKEFYNYAYAPLDYYQENAIKRGDIAPPDMLLYDRKNPAPYNRFRTIGVDFDKYQDTSSIIVLEFNETFKKFMVLKAYNIPRSEYSYDMAVKTIIELNYIYNPARIYCDRGNGEYQIEQLCIYGKEHPETRLHEKVKGYQFSQKLDIENPVTGEITKEPIKPFMVTQLQIAFERNQLIISKYDEKFYKQLIDYEVVNRAQNGNPIFSDTNEHFIDALGLAYLAMTLTFKQLTGVMKEREVANKIMMSARHLISNEKAINAINRSQEIKPEIQSFYENYQKDEHPDEQQRWVKTDFSTYFKGNDDYRGGSSRSSSAWSRSGGLGGWKR
;
A
#
# COMPACT_ATOMS: atom_id res chain seq x y z
N MET A 1 -28.42 40.26 -25.71
CA MET A 1 -27.72 39.98 -27.01
C MET A 1 -28.52 38.88 -27.72
N SER A 2 -29.04 39.15 -28.90
CA SER A 2 -29.74 38.14 -29.72
C SER A 2 -28.67 37.28 -30.43
N TYR A 3 -28.55 36.02 -30.02
CA TYR A 3 -27.72 35.07 -30.76
C TYR A 3 -28.21 34.98 -32.22
N ASN A 4 -27.30 34.95 -33.18
CA ASN A 4 -27.68 34.76 -34.56
C ASN A 4 -28.28 33.33 -34.76
N LYS A 5 -29.05 33.11 -35.81
CA LYS A 5 -29.74 31.85 -36.07
C LYS A 5 -28.79 30.65 -36.22
N ALA A 6 -27.56 30.89 -36.68
CA ALA A 6 -26.52 29.88 -36.84
C ALA A 6 -25.96 29.44 -35.47
N ASP A 7 -25.74 30.35 -34.53
CA ASP A 7 -25.26 30.06 -33.19
C ASP A 7 -26.34 29.29 -32.39
N GLN A 8 -27.61 29.61 -32.57
CA GLN A 8 -28.73 28.90 -31.96
C GLN A 8 -28.80 27.44 -32.45
N VAL A 9 -28.60 27.21 -33.75
CA VAL A 9 -28.57 25.84 -34.33
C VAL A 9 -27.34 25.08 -33.85
N LYS A 10 -26.19 25.71 -33.71
CA LYS A 10 -24.97 25.11 -33.18
C LYS A 10 -25.15 24.72 -31.72
N LEU A 11 -25.68 25.61 -30.89
CA LEU A 11 -26.00 25.34 -29.50
C LEU A 11 -26.99 24.20 -29.32
N ALA A 12 -28.06 24.18 -30.15
CA ALA A 12 -29.06 23.10 -30.11
C ALA A 12 -28.49 21.72 -30.49
N LYS A 13 -27.45 21.65 -31.37
CA LYS A 13 -26.72 20.40 -31.66
C LYS A 13 -25.87 19.98 -30.48
N ILE A 14 -25.12 20.89 -29.85
CA ILE A 14 -24.30 20.65 -28.66
C ILE A 14 -25.17 20.10 -27.51
N MET A 15 -26.31 20.69 -27.24
CA MET A 15 -27.25 20.29 -26.18
C MET A 15 -27.89 18.90 -26.35
N LYS A 16 -27.77 18.28 -27.54
CA LYS A 16 -28.29 16.94 -27.84
C LYS A 16 -27.25 15.84 -27.82
N ASP A 17 -25.98 16.18 -27.80
CA ASP A 17 -24.85 15.25 -27.85
C ASP A 17 -24.06 15.31 -26.53
N PRO A 18 -24.02 14.20 -25.74
CA PRO A 18 -23.36 14.17 -24.44
C PRO A 18 -21.86 14.53 -24.53
N VAL A 19 -21.16 14.07 -25.55
CA VAL A 19 -19.74 14.33 -25.73
C VAL A 19 -19.51 15.80 -26.10
N ALA A 20 -20.25 16.33 -27.09
CA ALA A 20 -20.17 17.72 -27.47
C ALA A 20 -20.58 18.68 -26.34
N TRP A 21 -21.61 18.29 -25.56
CA TRP A 21 -22.04 19.03 -24.37
C TRP A 21 -20.95 19.04 -23.30
N ALA A 22 -20.37 17.87 -22.96
CA ALA A 22 -19.32 17.78 -21.98
C ALA A 22 -18.10 18.60 -22.39
N GLN A 23 -17.68 18.51 -23.64
CA GLN A 23 -16.59 19.33 -24.18
C GLN A 23 -16.89 20.85 -24.15
N ALA A 24 -18.15 21.24 -24.37
CA ALA A 24 -18.55 22.66 -24.37
C ALA A 24 -18.70 23.23 -22.96
N PHE A 25 -19.31 22.49 -22.04
CA PHE A 25 -19.78 23.01 -20.74
C PHE A 25 -19.05 22.44 -19.53
N LEU A 26 -18.58 21.19 -19.58
CA LEU A 26 -17.74 20.66 -18.53
C LEU A 26 -16.32 21.14 -18.71
N ARG A 27 -15.79 21.53 -17.62
CA ARG A 27 -14.38 21.87 -17.48
C ARG A 27 -13.76 20.81 -16.60
N THR A 28 -12.73 20.25 -17.03
CA THR A 28 -11.80 19.51 -16.22
C THR A 28 -10.50 20.22 -16.27
N PHE A 29 -9.88 20.20 -15.15
CA PHE A 29 -8.52 20.54 -15.11
C PHE A 29 -7.76 19.53 -15.99
N ASN A 30 -7.30 19.99 -17.18
CA ASN A 30 -6.52 19.14 -18.06
C ASN A 30 -5.08 19.09 -17.56
N PRO A 31 -4.63 17.93 -17.11
CA PRO A 31 -3.27 17.82 -16.61
C PRO A 31 -2.20 18.06 -17.68
N GLN A 32 -2.50 17.91 -18.96
CA GLN A 32 -1.54 18.09 -20.04
C GLN A 32 -1.32 19.54 -20.45
N THR A 33 -2.35 20.36 -20.38
CA THR A 33 -2.27 21.77 -20.80
C THR A 33 -2.34 22.72 -19.61
N GLY A 34 -2.75 22.20 -18.43
CA GLY A 34 -2.91 22.92 -17.18
C GLY A 34 -3.90 24.04 -17.21
N LYS A 35 -4.79 23.95 -18.11
CA LYS A 35 -5.94 24.84 -18.19
C LYS A 35 -7.14 24.08 -17.69
N ILE A 36 -8.04 24.79 -17.07
CA ILE A 36 -9.42 24.35 -17.01
C ILE A 36 -9.87 24.30 -18.49
N GLU A 37 -9.67 23.14 -19.08
CA GLU A 37 -9.99 22.89 -20.47
C GLU A 37 -11.36 22.24 -20.60
N PRO A 38 -11.98 22.32 -21.78
CA PRO A 38 -13.10 21.47 -22.10
C PRO A 38 -12.72 20.02 -21.82
N TRP A 39 -13.57 19.32 -21.08
CA TRP A 39 -13.39 17.90 -20.85
C TRP A 39 -13.20 17.15 -22.17
N LYS A 40 -12.17 16.30 -22.28
CA LYS A 40 -11.87 15.51 -23.48
C LYS A 40 -12.14 14.04 -23.22
N ALA A 41 -13.01 13.44 -24.02
CA ALA A 41 -13.31 12.02 -23.97
C ALA A 41 -12.18 11.20 -24.61
N ARG A 42 -11.82 10.07 -23.99
CA ARG A 42 -11.07 9.01 -24.65
C ARG A 42 -12.00 8.29 -25.66
N TRP A 43 -11.43 7.59 -26.64
CA TRP A 43 -12.22 6.98 -27.72
C TRP A 43 -13.35 6.05 -27.21
N TYR A 44 -13.08 5.22 -26.20
CA TYR A 44 -14.09 4.34 -25.58
C TYR A 44 -15.12 5.11 -24.74
N GLN A 45 -14.76 6.24 -24.18
CA GLN A 45 -15.70 7.14 -23.49
C GLN A 45 -16.64 7.82 -24.49
N VAL A 46 -16.13 8.17 -25.68
CA VAL A 46 -16.96 8.67 -26.80
C VAL A 46 -17.97 7.62 -27.21
N GLU A 47 -17.55 6.35 -27.35
CA GLU A 47 -18.41 5.25 -27.69
C GLU A 47 -19.52 5.06 -26.63
N MET A 48 -19.16 4.97 -25.36
CA MET A 48 -20.08 4.81 -24.23
C MET A 48 -21.12 5.94 -24.14
N LEU A 49 -20.67 7.21 -24.24
CA LEU A 49 -21.52 8.39 -24.11
C LEU A 49 -22.39 8.65 -25.33
N SER A 50 -21.93 8.29 -26.53
CA SER A 50 -22.69 8.46 -27.79
C SER A 50 -23.78 7.42 -27.98
N ASP A 51 -23.75 6.32 -27.26
CA ASP A 51 -24.75 5.28 -27.35
C ASP A 51 -26.10 5.75 -26.81
N LYS A 52 -27.14 5.60 -27.64
CA LYS A 52 -28.52 6.00 -27.33
C LYS A 52 -29.37 4.89 -26.72
N SER A 53 -28.81 3.71 -26.53
CA SER A 53 -29.52 2.57 -25.96
C SER A 53 -30.05 2.92 -24.56
N LYS A 54 -31.24 2.49 -24.23
CA LYS A 54 -31.86 2.77 -22.94
C LYS A 54 -31.18 2.02 -21.79
N ARG A 55 -30.75 0.78 -22.06
CA ARG A 55 -30.08 -0.10 -21.13
C ARG A 55 -28.68 -0.39 -21.64
N ARG A 56 -27.68 -0.07 -20.88
CA ARG A 56 -26.27 -0.28 -21.21
C ARG A 56 -25.54 -0.92 -20.05
N VAL A 57 -24.63 -1.81 -20.37
CA VAL A 57 -23.74 -2.46 -19.41
C VAL A 57 -22.30 -2.26 -19.85
N TYR A 58 -21.47 -1.80 -18.91
CA TYR A 58 -20.04 -1.55 -19.12
C TYR A 58 -19.25 -2.63 -18.38
N ARG A 59 -18.72 -3.58 -19.14
CA ARG A 59 -17.83 -4.63 -18.66
C ARG A 59 -16.41 -4.17 -18.89
N CYS A 60 -15.72 -3.76 -17.80
CA CYS A 60 -14.43 -3.11 -17.89
C CYS A 60 -13.41 -3.82 -17.00
N GLY A 61 -12.17 -3.95 -17.51
CA GLY A 61 -11.03 -4.38 -16.72
C GLY A 61 -10.58 -3.31 -15.71
N ARG A 62 -9.94 -3.71 -14.63
CA ARG A 62 -9.37 -2.81 -13.63
C ARG A 62 -8.07 -2.17 -14.11
N ARG A 63 -7.75 -1.00 -13.56
CA ARG A 63 -6.47 -0.29 -13.58
C ARG A 63 -6.09 0.39 -14.89
N THR A 64 -6.40 1.66 -14.93
CA THR A 64 -5.77 2.65 -15.82
C THR A 64 -4.74 3.50 -15.05
N GLY A 65 -4.08 2.93 -14.02
CA GLY A 65 -3.48 3.54 -12.84
C GLY A 65 -2.15 4.27 -12.98
N LYS A 66 -1.92 5.16 -12.03
CA LYS A 66 -0.80 6.10 -11.83
C LYS A 66 -0.03 5.66 -10.60
N CYS A 67 1.28 5.36 -10.72
CA CYS A 67 2.02 4.68 -9.67
C CYS A 67 3.33 5.37 -9.31
N ILE A 68 3.79 5.15 -8.06
CA ILE A 68 5.10 5.57 -7.54
C ILE A 68 5.89 4.35 -7.07
N PRO A 69 7.23 4.32 -7.18
CA PRO A 69 8.03 3.18 -6.75
C PRO A 69 8.09 3.04 -5.23
N GLY A 70 8.44 1.85 -4.74
CA GLY A 70 8.41 1.50 -3.32
C GLY A 70 9.23 2.41 -2.41
N TRP A 71 10.34 2.96 -2.90
CA TRP A 71 11.20 3.89 -2.14
C TRP A 71 10.72 5.35 -2.16
N ALA A 72 9.68 5.71 -2.91
CA ALA A 72 9.13 7.07 -2.92
C ALA A 72 8.58 7.43 -1.54
N GLU A 73 8.97 8.60 -1.02
CA GLU A 73 8.70 8.98 0.37
C GLU A 73 7.47 9.90 0.47
N VAL A 74 6.48 9.47 1.25
CA VAL A 74 5.27 10.21 1.60
C VAL A 74 5.42 10.79 3.01
N ILE A 75 4.81 11.92 3.30
CA ILE A 75 4.94 12.60 4.59
C ILE A 75 3.68 12.37 5.42
N ASP A 76 3.83 11.78 6.61
CA ASP A 76 2.76 11.73 7.60
C ASP A 76 2.67 13.08 8.35
N TYR A 77 1.53 13.79 8.19
CA TYR A 77 1.39 15.12 8.76
C TYR A 77 1.25 15.14 10.29
N LYS A 78 0.83 14.02 10.93
CA LYS A 78 0.70 13.93 12.39
C LYS A 78 2.02 13.72 13.08
N THR A 79 2.86 12.89 12.48
CA THR A 79 4.17 12.54 13.08
C THR A 79 5.31 13.36 12.49
N GLY A 80 5.15 13.94 11.32
CA GLY A 80 6.19 14.63 10.56
C GLY A 80 7.21 13.69 9.93
N GLU A 81 6.99 12.38 10.00
CA GLU A 81 7.84 11.31 9.48
C GLU A 81 7.75 11.22 7.96
N ARG A 82 8.82 10.77 7.32
CA ARG A 82 8.81 10.29 5.93
C ARG A 82 8.66 8.78 5.93
N ILE A 83 7.68 8.30 5.19
CA ILE A 83 7.33 6.89 5.07
C ILE A 83 7.46 6.51 3.61
N THR A 84 8.19 5.45 3.29
CA THR A 84 8.26 4.96 1.91
C THR A 84 6.91 4.38 1.46
N ALA A 85 6.62 4.43 0.16
CA ALA A 85 5.37 3.89 -0.39
C ALA A 85 5.19 2.40 -0.04
N GLU A 86 6.27 1.65 -0.04
CA GLU A 86 6.29 0.26 0.37
C GLU A 86 5.96 0.08 1.86
N GLU A 87 6.58 0.88 2.74
CA GLU A 87 6.27 0.84 4.17
C GLU A 87 4.82 1.31 4.44
N LEU A 88 4.35 2.29 3.66
CA LEU A 88 2.98 2.77 3.73
C LEU A 88 1.98 1.67 3.34
N TYR A 89 2.28 0.88 2.31
CA TYR A 89 1.53 -0.31 1.93
C TYR A 89 1.46 -1.33 3.07
N LYS A 90 2.59 -1.61 3.73
CA LYS A 90 2.65 -2.53 4.88
C LYS A 90 1.86 -2.01 6.10
N ARG A 91 1.88 -0.70 6.34
CA ARG A 91 1.09 -0.06 7.42
C ARG A 91 -0.41 0.00 7.10
N GLY A 92 -0.79 -0.06 5.81
CA GLY A 92 -2.16 -0.02 5.31
C GLY A 92 -2.84 1.35 5.40
N ARG A 93 -2.37 2.27 6.22
CA ARG A 93 -2.95 3.61 6.41
C ARG A 93 -1.93 4.64 6.91
N ALA A 94 -2.00 5.86 6.37
CA ALA A 94 -1.26 7.01 6.89
C ALA A 94 -2.03 8.32 6.71
N ASN A 95 -1.56 9.36 7.41
CA ASN A 95 -2.07 10.72 7.29
C ASN A 95 -1.11 11.49 6.37
N VAL A 96 -1.57 11.88 5.20
CA VAL A 96 -0.73 12.43 4.13
C VAL A 96 -0.94 13.92 3.95
N VAL A 97 0.10 14.58 3.48
CA VAL A 97 0.06 16.00 3.09
C VAL A 97 -0.51 16.11 1.68
N THR A 98 -1.42 17.06 1.47
CA THR A 98 -2.14 17.25 0.20
C THR A 98 -2.13 18.72 -0.21
N LEU A 99 -2.60 19.00 -1.44
CA LEU A 99 -2.91 20.36 -1.91
C LEU A 99 -4.42 20.56 -1.87
N ASN A 100 -4.87 21.63 -1.23
CA ASN A 100 -6.26 22.07 -1.24
C ASN A 100 -6.60 22.86 -2.52
N GLU A 101 -7.89 22.99 -2.80
CA GLU A 101 -8.42 23.73 -3.96
C GLU A 101 -7.96 25.20 -4.03
N ASN A 102 -7.78 25.86 -2.89
CA ASN A 102 -7.26 27.23 -2.78
C ASN A 102 -5.71 27.30 -2.82
N TYR A 103 -5.05 26.29 -3.32
CA TYR A 103 -3.60 26.17 -3.45
C TYR A 103 -2.83 26.24 -2.11
N THR A 104 -3.47 26.02 -0.98
CA THR A 104 -2.81 25.88 0.32
C THR A 104 -2.43 24.43 0.58
N ILE A 105 -1.36 24.22 1.36
CA ILE A 105 -0.94 22.89 1.77
C ILE A 105 -1.87 22.38 2.86
N GLY A 106 -2.57 21.27 2.56
CA GLY A 106 -3.57 20.62 3.40
C GLY A 106 -3.09 19.30 3.99
N GLN A 107 -4.04 18.60 4.59
CA GLN A 107 -3.82 17.32 5.22
C GLN A 107 -5.01 16.40 4.96
N ASN A 108 -4.72 15.12 4.73
CA ASN A 108 -5.73 14.10 4.48
C ASN A 108 -5.20 12.73 4.96
N PHE A 109 -5.92 11.65 4.66
CA PHE A 109 -5.49 10.29 4.98
C PHE A 109 -5.57 9.41 3.74
N THR A 110 -4.79 8.32 3.73
CA THR A 110 -4.90 7.31 2.69
C THR A 110 -6.14 6.46 2.93
N ASN A 111 -6.93 6.24 1.87
CA ASN A 111 -8.09 5.36 1.94
C ASN A 111 -7.67 3.91 1.70
N GLN A 112 -6.93 3.69 0.64
CA GLN A 112 -6.43 2.38 0.21
C GLN A 112 -5.10 2.53 -0.50
N ILE A 113 -4.25 1.53 -0.39
CA ILE A 113 -2.93 1.49 -1.02
C ILE A 113 -2.83 0.12 -1.67
N TRP A 114 -2.43 0.11 -2.94
CA TRP A 114 -2.29 -1.11 -3.72
C TRP A 114 -0.85 -1.30 -4.17
N ASP A 115 -0.42 -2.53 -4.17
CA ASP A 115 0.76 -2.98 -4.90
C ASP A 115 0.36 -3.13 -6.37
N ASN A 116 1.00 -2.34 -7.23
CA ASN A 116 0.70 -2.32 -8.66
C ASN A 116 1.79 -3.02 -9.49
N GLY A 117 2.65 -3.81 -8.82
CA GLY A 117 3.71 -4.56 -9.44
C GLY A 117 4.81 -3.70 -10.05
N ASP A 118 5.60 -4.33 -10.91
CA ASP A 118 6.75 -3.72 -11.55
C ASP A 118 6.31 -2.91 -12.77
N LYS A 119 6.73 -1.63 -12.85
CA LYS A 119 6.42 -0.73 -13.96
C LYS A 119 7.63 0.11 -14.34
N GLU A 120 7.60 0.64 -15.57
CA GLU A 120 8.56 1.63 -16.00
C GLU A 120 8.49 2.88 -15.13
N VAL A 121 9.63 3.26 -14.58
CA VAL A 121 9.76 4.42 -13.71
C VAL A 121 10.69 5.44 -14.35
N TYR A 122 10.27 6.68 -14.32
CA TYR A 122 11.01 7.83 -14.81
C TYR A 122 11.40 8.75 -13.67
N ARG A 123 12.63 9.24 -13.69
CA ARG A 123 13.12 10.25 -12.75
C ARG A 123 12.99 11.62 -13.35
N VAL A 124 12.18 12.47 -12.76
CA VAL A 124 12.04 13.88 -13.08
C VAL A 124 12.91 14.69 -12.12
N THR A 125 14.00 15.28 -12.62
CA THR A 125 14.91 16.10 -11.83
C THR A 125 14.67 17.57 -12.09
N THR A 126 14.64 18.39 -11.04
CA THR A 126 14.39 19.82 -11.10
C THR A 126 15.64 20.66 -10.79
N LYS A 127 15.57 21.95 -11.08
CA LYS A 127 16.65 22.94 -10.90
C LYS A 127 17.09 23.11 -9.45
N THR A 128 16.19 22.89 -8.51
CA THR A 128 16.54 22.86 -7.07
C THR A 128 17.27 21.58 -6.68
N GLY A 129 17.44 20.61 -7.59
CA GLY A 129 18.08 19.31 -7.36
C GLY A 129 17.16 18.29 -6.70
N ARG A 130 15.87 18.58 -6.50
CA ARG A 130 14.86 17.58 -6.12
C ARG A 130 14.61 16.65 -7.29
N TYR A 131 14.20 15.42 -6.99
CA TYR A 131 13.66 14.51 -7.99
C TYR A 131 12.45 13.75 -7.46
N ILE A 132 11.60 13.36 -8.37
CA ILE A 132 10.52 12.40 -8.14
C ILE A 132 10.69 11.23 -9.12
N ASP A 133 10.53 10.03 -8.60
CA ASP A 133 10.46 8.80 -9.37
C ASP A 133 9.00 8.37 -9.44
N ALA A 134 8.47 8.18 -10.65
CA ALA A 134 7.08 7.75 -10.86
C ALA A 134 6.92 7.20 -12.28
N THR A 135 5.79 6.52 -12.53
CA THR A 135 5.45 6.03 -13.87
C THR A 135 5.22 7.18 -14.86
N GLY A 136 5.47 6.98 -16.15
CA GLY A 136 5.37 8.00 -17.18
C GLY A 136 3.99 8.69 -17.26
N ASN A 137 2.93 7.94 -17.00
CA ASN A 137 1.56 8.44 -16.92
C ASN A 137 1.21 9.13 -15.58
N HIS A 138 2.16 9.24 -14.65
CA HIS A 138 1.93 9.88 -13.36
C HIS A 138 1.88 11.40 -13.46
N PRO A 139 0.81 12.09 -13.02
CA PRO A 139 0.68 13.51 -13.20
C PRO A 139 1.35 14.31 -12.09
N LEU A 140 2.07 15.34 -12.49
CA LEU A 140 2.66 16.33 -11.61
C LEU A 140 1.91 17.66 -11.75
N PHE A 141 1.85 18.42 -10.66
CA PHE A 141 1.16 19.70 -10.65
C PHE A 141 1.97 20.78 -11.40
N THR A 142 1.34 21.54 -12.32
CA THR A 142 1.93 22.70 -13.00
C THR A 142 1.09 23.95 -12.76
N VAL A 143 1.49 25.13 -13.19
CA VAL A 143 0.66 26.34 -13.12
C VAL A 143 -0.59 26.19 -13.99
N ASN A 144 -0.49 25.38 -14.98
CA ASN A 144 -1.57 25.02 -15.87
C ASN A 144 -2.28 23.76 -15.38
N GLY A 145 -1.89 23.15 -14.24
CA GLY A 145 -2.50 22.04 -13.61
C GLY A 145 -1.76 20.70 -13.69
N TRP A 146 -2.48 19.60 -13.72
CA TRP A 146 -1.94 18.27 -13.68
C TRP A 146 -1.45 17.81 -15.06
N VAL A 147 -0.16 17.54 -15.22
CA VAL A 147 0.46 17.10 -16.47
C VAL A 147 1.20 15.80 -16.23
N GLN A 148 0.99 14.79 -17.09
CA GLN A 148 1.68 13.49 -17.00
C GLN A 148 3.18 13.67 -17.30
N ILE A 149 4.01 12.82 -16.68
CA ILE A 149 5.46 12.86 -16.89
C ILE A 149 5.81 12.68 -18.36
N ASP A 150 5.08 11.82 -19.09
CA ASP A 150 5.29 11.57 -20.53
C ASP A 150 5.06 12.83 -21.41
N ASP A 151 4.24 13.76 -20.94
CA ASP A 151 3.92 15.01 -21.65
C ASP A 151 4.80 16.18 -21.21
N LEU A 152 5.59 16.01 -20.15
CA LEU A 152 6.51 17.02 -19.64
C LEU A 152 7.86 16.97 -20.35
N LYS A 153 8.53 18.12 -20.40
CA LYS A 153 9.86 18.23 -21.01
C LYS A 153 10.77 19.14 -20.17
N PRO A 154 12.09 19.04 -20.32
CA PRO A 154 13.01 19.97 -19.72
C PRO A 154 12.66 21.42 -20.07
N GLY A 155 12.65 22.31 -19.07
CA GLY A 155 12.21 23.69 -19.16
C GLY A 155 10.78 23.93 -18.64
N ASP A 156 9.93 22.91 -18.56
CA ASP A 156 8.61 23.02 -17.93
C ASP A 156 8.74 23.21 -16.42
N LYS A 157 7.72 23.81 -15.78
CA LYS A 157 7.76 24.16 -14.37
C LYS A 157 6.66 23.43 -13.61
N ILE A 158 7.06 22.67 -12.62
CA ILE A 158 6.17 21.89 -11.77
C ILE A 158 6.06 22.45 -10.37
N GLY A 159 4.89 22.31 -9.76
CA GLY A 159 4.57 22.83 -8.43
C GLY A 159 5.14 21.95 -7.32
N ILE A 160 5.83 22.59 -6.39
CA ILE A 160 6.30 22.00 -5.14
C ILE A 160 5.73 22.79 -3.95
N PRO A 161 5.55 22.19 -2.77
CA PRO A 161 5.17 22.93 -1.57
C PRO A 161 6.16 24.04 -1.24
N SER A 162 5.68 25.21 -0.84
CA SER A 162 6.56 26.29 -0.35
C SER A 162 7.08 26.01 1.04
N HIS A 163 6.40 25.19 1.80
CA HIS A 163 6.75 24.71 3.13
C HIS A 163 5.96 23.44 3.51
N LEU A 164 6.50 22.70 4.47
CA LEU A 164 5.87 21.48 5.01
C LEU A 164 5.89 21.55 6.55
N ASN A 165 5.18 22.51 7.12
CA ASN A 165 5.23 22.83 8.55
C ASN A 165 4.51 21.80 9.44
N TYR A 166 4.82 20.50 9.26
CA TYR A 166 4.28 19.38 10.02
C TYR A 166 5.38 18.81 10.93
N TRP A 167 5.12 18.76 12.23
CA TRP A 167 6.08 18.39 13.27
C TRP A 167 5.48 17.35 14.18
N GLY A 168 6.30 16.40 14.61
CA GLY A 168 5.91 15.41 15.61
C GLY A 168 6.14 15.89 17.04
N ASN A 169 5.88 14.99 17.96
CA ASN A 169 5.98 15.23 19.41
C ASN A 169 7.03 14.34 20.10
N GLU A 170 7.89 13.68 19.31
CA GLU A 170 8.93 12.81 19.87
C GLU A 170 9.91 13.62 20.71
N LYS A 171 10.07 13.21 21.97
CA LYS A 171 10.94 13.89 22.92
C LYS A 171 12.33 13.29 22.85
N ILE A 172 13.30 14.11 22.51
CA ILE A 172 14.71 13.73 22.43
C ILE A 172 15.48 14.69 23.34
N PRO A 173 16.35 14.19 24.25
CA PRO A 173 17.18 15.05 25.05
C PRO A 173 18.07 15.98 24.21
N ASP A 174 18.17 17.25 24.56
CA ASP A 174 18.96 18.24 23.79
C ASP A 174 20.40 17.79 23.58
N ASN A 175 21.01 17.11 24.55
CA ASN A 175 22.39 16.62 24.46
C ASN A 175 22.49 15.48 23.42
N GLU A 176 21.48 14.63 23.30
CA GLU A 176 21.45 13.62 22.28
C GLU A 176 21.29 14.24 20.87
N VAL A 177 20.41 15.20 20.73
CA VAL A 177 20.20 15.93 19.46
C VAL A 177 21.49 16.57 18.98
N LYS A 178 22.22 17.24 19.88
CA LYS A 178 23.50 17.89 19.57
C LYS A 178 24.58 16.86 19.23
N LEU A 179 24.66 15.78 20.00
CA LEU A 179 25.59 14.67 19.76
C LEU A 179 25.39 14.09 18.36
N LEU A 180 24.15 13.75 18.00
CA LEU A 180 23.83 13.20 16.68
C LEU A 180 24.23 14.15 15.55
N ALA A 181 23.94 15.46 15.70
CA ALA A 181 24.30 16.45 14.69
C ALA A 181 25.83 16.55 14.50
N TYR A 182 26.59 16.62 15.57
CA TYR A 182 28.03 16.67 15.51
C TYR A 182 28.68 15.39 14.99
N MET A 183 28.13 14.22 15.37
CA MET A 183 28.67 12.93 14.93
C MET A 183 28.33 12.59 13.50
N ILE A 184 27.25 13.16 12.95
CA ILE A 184 26.92 13.05 11.51
C ILE A 184 27.87 13.92 10.69
N GLY A 185 28.18 15.15 11.12
CA GLY A 185 29.11 16.05 10.45
C GLY A 185 30.57 15.61 10.60
N ASP A 186 31.15 15.90 11.74
CA ASP A 186 32.59 15.76 12.01
C ASP A 186 32.96 14.50 12.82
N GLY A 187 32.02 13.58 13.04
CA GLY A 187 32.29 12.33 13.77
C GLY A 187 32.87 11.23 12.89
N ASN A 188 33.74 10.40 13.47
CA ASN A 188 34.16 9.12 12.89
C ASN A 188 33.79 7.99 13.84
N CYS A 189 32.96 7.05 13.39
CA CYS A 189 32.46 5.93 14.18
C CYS A 189 32.45 4.62 13.39
N THR A 190 33.33 4.49 12.39
CA THR A 190 33.50 3.28 11.58
C THR A 190 34.27 2.17 12.27
N SER A 191 34.98 2.51 13.37
CA SER A 191 35.74 1.58 14.20
C SER A 191 35.22 1.62 15.64
N ASN A 192 35.70 0.72 16.49
CA ASN A 192 35.40 0.71 17.93
C ASN A 192 35.83 1.98 18.67
N THR A 193 36.75 2.75 18.10
CA THR A 193 37.17 4.05 18.63
C THR A 193 36.36 5.16 17.98
N ILE A 194 35.51 5.83 18.74
CA ILE A 194 34.71 6.96 18.29
C ILE A 194 35.56 8.22 18.32
N ARG A 195 35.64 8.97 17.24
CA ARG A 195 36.41 10.20 17.12
C ARG A 195 35.51 11.38 16.74
N PHE A 196 35.92 12.57 17.20
CA PHE A 196 35.30 13.83 16.82
C PHE A 196 36.37 14.81 16.41
N SER A 197 36.22 15.44 15.25
CA SER A 197 37.15 16.42 14.68
C SER A 197 36.58 17.83 14.89
N VAL A 198 37.34 18.72 15.49
CA VAL A 198 36.95 20.13 15.68
C VAL A 198 38.16 21.05 15.63
N ASN A 199 38.04 22.10 14.79
CA ASN A 199 39.10 23.10 14.63
C ASN A 199 39.15 24.02 15.87
N ASP A 200 40.34 24.36 16.34
CA ASP A 200 40.59 25.23 17.52
C ASP A 200 40.02 26.65 17.33
N ASN A 201 39.80 27.09 16.11
CA ASN A 201 39.11 28.35 15.82
C ASN A 201 37.62 28.35 16.27
N TYR A 202 37.09 27.21 16.67
CA TYR A 202 35.71 27.06 17.14
C TYR A 202 35.62 26.54 18.58
N PRO A 203 36.19 27.25 19.59
CA PRO A 203 36.28 26.77 20.97
C PRO A 203 34.91 26.52 21.61
N LYS A 204 33.86 27.18 21.14
CA LYS A 204 32.48 26.96 21.60
C LYS A 204 31.97 25.56 21.26
N ILE A 205 32.28 25.03 20.07
CA ILE A 205 31.87 23.69 19.63
C ILE A 205 32.57 22.63 20.48
N LYS A 206 33.90 22.78 20.71
CA LYS A 206 34.67 21.89 21.55
C LYS A 206 34.09 21.83 22.98
N LYS A 207 33.86 23.00 23.63
CA LYS A 207 33.26 23.07 24.97
C LYS A 207 31.86 22.44 25.03
N GLU A 208 31.03 22.63 24.01
CA GLU A 208 29.70 21.98 23.97
C GLU A 208 29.85 20.47 23.87
N MET A 209 30.77 19.95 23.03
CA MET A 209 31.03 18.52 22.89
C MET A 209 31.64 17.93 24.18
N GLU A 210 32.51 18.64 24.87
CA GLU A 210 33.02 18.25 26.19
C GLU A 210 31.88 18.11 27.22
N SER A 211 30.94 19.06 27.22
CA SER A 211 29.75 18.99 28.08
C SER A 211 28.83 17.82 27.72
N ILE A 212 28.65 17.53 26.42
CA ILE A 212 27.90 16.37 25.98
C ILE A 212 28.58 15.06 26.40
N CYS A 213 29.89 14.96 26.22
CA CYS A 213 30.64 13.80 26.65
C CYS A 213 30.51 13.58 28.18
N ALA A 214 30.62 14.64 28.98
CA ALA A 214 30.46 14.56 30.45
C ALA A 214 29.04 14.06 30.83
N TYR A 215 28.00 14.49 30.12
CA TYR A 215 26.63 14.03 30.33
C TYR A 215 26.46 12.51 30.13
N TYR A 216 27.28 11.92 29.25
CA TYR A 216 27.28 10.47 28.96
C TYR A 216 28.41 9.71 29.67
N ASP A 217 28.99 10.26 30.72
CA ASP A 217 30.14 9.70 31.43
C ASP A 217 31.38 9.46 30.55
N CYS A 218 31.56 10.30 29.55
CA CYS A 218 32.68 10.27 28.61
C CYS A 218 33.51 11.56 28.64
N GLN A 219 34.68 11.53 28.06
CA GLN A 219 35.54 12.70 27.89
C GLN A 219 36.22 12.72 26.53
N LEU A 220 36.61 13.90 26.05
CA LEU A 220 37.45 14.06 24.87
C LEU A 220 38.93 13.93 25.27
N LYS A 221 39.64 12.98 24.65
CA LYS A 221 41.12 12.87 24.72
C LYS A 221 41.68 13.19 23.34
N GLN A 222 42.67 14.10 23.30
CA GLN A 222 43.34 14.44 22.06
C GLN A 222 43.98 13.21 21.43
N TYR A 223 43.87 13.08 20.12
CA TYR A 223 44.49 12.01 19.37
C TYR A 223 45.90 12.41 18.95
N GLU A 224 46.92 11.72 19.50
CA GLU A 224 48.32 12.13 19.44
C GLU A 224 48.99 11.95 18.07
N TYR A 225 48.36 11.36 17.10
CA TYR A 225 49.02 10.84 15.89
C TYR A 225 48.75 11.63 14.60
N ASN A 226 48.42 12.85 14.47
CA ASN A 226 48.54 13.57 13.19
C ASN A 226 47.75 14.91 13.06
N SER A 227 46.92 15.31 13.98
CA SER A 227 46.27 16.63 13.86
C SER A 227 45.86 17.17 15.26
N ASN A 228 46.08 18.44 15.45
CA ASN A 228 45.67 19.16 16.67
C ASN A 228 44.15 19.28 16.81
N CYS A 229 43.39 18.69 15.89
CA CYS A 229 41.92 18.86 15.72
C CYS A 229 41.13 17.60 16.04
N ASP A 230 41.75 16.43 16.22
CA ASP A 230 41.04 15.14 16.39
C ASP A 230 41.03 14.69 17.84
N TYR A 231 39.87 14.28 18.33
CA TYR A 231 39.64 13.84 19.70
C TYR A 231 38.98 12.47 19.73
N ASN A 232 39.52 11.56 20.56
CA ASN A 232 38.86 10.29 20.89
C ASN A 232 37.81 10.54 21.98
N ILE A 233 36.63 9.97 21.81
CA ILE A 233 35.58 9.94 22.82
C ILE A 233 35.79 8.70 23.68
N VAL A 234 36.27 8.88 24.91
CA VAL A 234 36.59 7.80 25.84
C VAL A 234 35.73 7.89 27.07
N LYS A 235 35.42 6.76 27.68
CA LYS A 235 34.67 6.71 28.93
C LYS A 235 35.53 7.25 30.09
N ILE A 236 34.89 7.91 31.04
CA ILE A 236 35.53 8.30 32.29
C ILE A 236 35.54 7.09 33.22
N ASP A 237 36.70 6.44 33.39
CA ASP A 237 36.86 5.31 34.30
C ASP A 237 36.88 5.79 35.76
N LYS A 238 35.86 5.45 36.50
CA LYS A 238 35.83 5.63 37.96
C LYS A 238 36.41 4.44 38.73
N ASN A 239 36.64 3.27 38.04
CA ASN A 239 37.22 2.07 38.64
C ASN A 239 38.11 1.32 37.63
N ILE A 240 39.38 1.15 37.98
CA ILE A 240 40.45 0.60 37.13
C ILE A 240 40.28 -0.89 36.80
N ASN A 241 39.36 -1.62 37.45
CA ASN A 241 39.29 -3.09 37.37
C ASN A 241 38.17 -3.70 36.52
N ASN A 242 37.39 -2.93 35.74
CA ASN A 242 36.29 -3.48 35.00
C ASN A 242 36.40 -3.18 33.49
N ARG A 243 36.99 -4.13 32.74
CA ARG A 243 37.16 -4.05 31.25
C ARG A 243 35.87 -4.17 30.44
N SER A 244 34.69 -4.36 31.06
CA SER A 244 33.42 -4.65 30.35
C SER A 244 32.42 -3.49 30.32
N ILE A 245 32.77 -2.27 30.72
CA ILE A 245 31.83 -1.17 30.82
C ILE A 245 31.63 -0.52 29.43
N LYS A 246 30.39 -0.60 28.89
CA LYS A 246 30.00 -0.05 27.61
C LYS A 246 30.12 1.48 27.54
N ASN A 247 30.49 2.02 26.40
CA ASN A 247 30.50 3.46 26.14
C ASN A 247 29.08 3.94 25.81
N ASN A 248 28.50 4.78 26.68
CA ASN A 248 27.10 5.23 26.54
C ASN A 248 26.88 6.03 25.21
N ILE A 249 27.85 6.78 24.74
CA ILE A 249 27.79 7.46 23.44
C ILE A 249 27.74 6.44 22.30
N LYS A 250 28.48 5.32 22.43
CA LYS A 250 28.43 4.25 21.43
C LYS A 250 27.04 3.65 21.32
N GLU A 251 26.35 3.40 22.42
CA GLU A 251 24.99 2.90 22.43
C GLU A 251 24.02 3.87 21.74
N VAL A 252 24.08 5.15 22.08
CA VAL A 252 23.29 6.19 21.40
C VAL A 252 23.52 6.19 19.90
N LEU A 253 24.77 6.00 19.44
CA LEU A 253 25.05 5.97 18.00
C LEU A 253 24.58 4.68 17.31
N ILE A 254 24.56 3.54 18.02
CA ILE A 254 23.99 2.27 17.53
C ILE A 254 22.46 2.41 17.39
N ASP A 255 21.79 2.87 18.43
CA ASP A 255 20.33 3.04 18.47
C ASP A 255 19.81 4.02 17.39
N ASN A 256 20.68 4.89 16.89
CA ASN A 256 20.37 5.86 15.85
C ASN A 256 20.96 5.51 14.49
N ASP A 257 21.42 4.28 14.32
CA ASP A 257 21.95 3.77 13.06
C ASP A 257 23.09 4.63 12.46
N ILE A 258 23.97 5.17 13.34
CA ILE A 258 25.13 5.99 12.96
C ILE A 258 26.44 5.22 13.16
N PHE A 259 26.50 4.35 14.20
CA PHE A 259 27.71 3.59 14.50
C PHE A 259 28.02 2.57 13.38
N GLY A 260 29.28 2.47 13.01
CA GLY A 260 29.74 1.61 11.92
C GLY A 260 29.62 2.25 10.54
N LYS A 261 28.91 3.38 10.38
CA LYS A 261 28.71 4.06 9.10
C LYS A 261 29.79 5.07 8.77
N SER A 262 30.19 5.05 7.52
CA SER A 262 31.10 6.04 6.93
C SER A 262 30.38 7.37 6.66
N SER A 263 31.13 8.42 6.32
CA SER A 263 30.56 9.72 5.90
C SER A 263 29.64 9.62 4.67
N LYS A 264 29.74 8.55 3.89
CA LYS A 264 28.89 8.31 2.69
C LYS A 264 27.56 7.63 3.02
N GLU A 265 27.39 7.12 4.25
CA GLU A 265 26.25 6.28 4.63
C GLU A 265 25.39 6.89 5.75
N LYS A 266 25.94 7.84 6.52
CA LYS A 266 25.22 8.50 7.62
C LYS A 266 24.03 9.30 7.10
N ARG A 267 22.87 9.14 7.74
CA ARG A 267 21.65 9.89 7.45
C ARG A 267 21.12 10.59 8.70
N ILE A 268 20.18 11.51 8.52
CA ILE A 268 19.43 12.10 9.63
C ILE A 268 18.50 11.02 10.21
N PRO A 269 18.61 10.65 11.51
CA PRO A 269 17.71 9.68 12.11
C PRO A 269 16.23 10.08 12.03
N ASN A 270 15.33 9.12 11.76
CA ASN A 270 13.90 9.37 11.58
C ASN A 270 13.27 10.12 12.75
N LYS A 271 13.71 9.87 13.97
CA LYS A 271 13.22 10.58 15.16
C LYS A 271 13.40 12.09 15.09
N ILE A 272 14.40 12.62 14.37
CA ILE A 272 14.56 14.06 14.16
C ILE A 272 13.41 14.62 13.32
N PHE A 273 12.96 13.89 12.29
CA PHE A 273 11.79 14.29 11.49
C PHE A 273 10.49 14.26 12.30
N ARG A 274 10.39 13.31 13.25
CA ARG A 274 9.24 13.16 14.16
C ARG A 274 9.27 14.07 15.37
N SER A 275 10.36 14.83 15.55
CA SER A 275 10.53 15.71 16.69
C SER A 275 9.86 17.07 16.52
N SER A 276 9.91 17.89 17.59
CA SER A 276 9.43 19.26 17.56
C SER A 276 10.28 20.17 16.66
N LYS A 277 9.69 21.26 16.19
CA LYS A 277 10.40 22.32 15.43
C LYS A 277 11.66 22.83 16.17
N ARG A 278 11.58 22.97 17.49
CA ARG A 278 12.71 23.39 18.33
C ARG A 278 13.85 22.36 18.28
N THR A 279 13.54 21.09 18.44
CA THR A 279 14.52 20.00 18.39
C THR A 279 15.22 19.92 17.04
N ALA A 280 14.46 19.97 15.95
CA ALA A 280 15.00 20.01 14.59
C ALA A 280 15.86 21.26 14.32
N SER A 281 15.50 22.42 14.90
CA SER A 281 16.29 23.64 14.83
C SER A 281 17.66 23.46 15.53
N ILE A 282 17.67 22.86 16.73
CA ILE A 282 18.92 22.57 17.47
C ILE A 282 19.80 21.62 16.64
N PHE A 283 19.22 20.59 16.06
CA PHE A 283 19.91 19.62 15.21
C PHE A 283 20.60 20.32 14.02
N LEU A 284 19.84 21.05 13.20
CA LEU A 284 20.37 21.76 12.03
C LEU A 284 21.41 22.80 12.41
N SER A 285 21.19 23.54 13.49
CA SER A 285 22.13 24.55 13.97
C SER A 285 23.51 23.95 14.27
N ARG A 286 23.57 22.75 14.86
CA ARG A 286 24.82 22.05 15.18
C ARG A 286 25.38 21.34 13.95
N LEU A 287 24.54 20.77 13.09
CA LEU A 287 25.00 20.19 11.84
C LEU A 287 25.67 21.24 10.94
N TYR A 288 25.07 22.43 10.79
CA TYR A 288 25.68 23.53 10.05
C TYR A 288 26.91 24.13 10.73
N ALA A 289 27.10 23.90 12.04
CA ALA A 289 28.30 24.30 12.73
C ALA A 289 29.55 23.53 12.25
N THR A 290 29.38 22.28 11.80
CA THR A 290 30.42 21.43 11.19
C THR A 290 30.74 21.90 9.76
N ASP A 291 30.20 21.25 8.77
CA ASP A 291 30.46 21.43 7.32
C ASP A 291 29.65 22.57 6.66
N GLY A 292 28.94 23.37 7.45
CA GLY A 292 28.18 24.50 6.94
C GLY A 292 29.01 25.77 6.82
N TRP A 293 28.68 26.65 5.87
CA TRP A 293 29.33 27.97 5.68
C TRP A 293 28.32 29.09 5.53
N VAL A 294 28.81 30.29 5.77
CA VAL A 294 28.15 31.57 5.47
C VAL A 294 29.11 32.39 4.62
N SER A 295 28.63 32.79 3.43
CA SER A 295 29.37 33.63 2.51
C SER A 295 28.52 34.82 2.06
N TYR A 296 29.10 35.99 2.01
CA TYR A 296 28.44 37.17 1.44
C TYR A 296 29.48 38.17 0.91
N LYS A 297 29.07 38.87 -0.15
CA LYS A 297 29.82 39.96 -0.79
C LYS A 297 28.86 41.14 -0.97
N ALA A 298 29.18 42.25 -0.31
CA ALA A 298 28.42 43.48 -0.41
C ALA A 298 29.10 44.39 -1.47
N LYS A 299 28.76 44.12 -2.75
CA LYS A 299 29.13 45.02 -3.86
C LYS A 299 27.86 45.77 -4.33
N GLU A 300 27.73 46.15 -5.56
CA GLU A 300 26.56 46.81 -6.15
C GLU A 300 25.24 46.01 -5.91
N LYS A 301 25.34 44.67 -5.90
CA LYS A 301 24.24 43.78 -5.46
C LYS A 301 24.77 42.85 -4.40
N LEU A 302 24.06 42.71 -3.28
CA LEU A 302 24.36 41.75 -2.23
C LEU A 302 24.27 40.35 -2.81
N GLN A 303 25.39 39.65 -2.82
CA GLN A 303 25.46 38.18 -3.07
C GLN A 303 25.67 37.51 -1.74
N ALA A 304 24.76 36.64 -1.35
CA ALA A 304 24.83 35.98 -0.06
C ALA A 304 24.34 34.53 -0.19
N GLU A 305 24.99 33.65 0.54
CA GLU A 305 24.59 32.24 0.61
C GLU A 305 24.92 31.65 2.00
N ILE A 306 24.07 30.72 2.43
CA ILE A 306 24.32 29.79 3.51
C ILE A 306 24.25 28.38 2.92
N GLY A 307 25.27 27.55 3.16
CA GLY A 307 25.31 26.22 2.58
C GLY A 307 25.85 25.15 3.52
N TYR A 308 25.68 23.90 3.15
CA TYR A 308 26.21 22.71 3.76
C TYR A 308 26.80 21.80 2.69
N CYS A 309 27.96 21.16 2.96
CA CYS A 309 28.62 20.28 1.99
C CYS A 309 28.77 18.87 2.59
N THR A 310 28.44 17.85 1.83
CA THR A 310 28.63 16.45 2.22
C THR A 310 28.99 15.58 1.02
N THR A 311 29.64 14.44 1.27
CA THR A 311 29.89 13.41 0.25
C THR A 311 28.74 12.42 0.12
N ASN A 312 27.71 12.53 0.97
CA ASN A 312 26.52 11.69 0.98
C ASN A 312 25.31 12.40 0.36
N GLU A 313 24.80 11.87 -0.74
CA GLU A 313 23.64 12.41 -1.42
C GLU A 313 22.37 12.35 -0.56
N LEU A 314 22.14 11.22 0.10
CA LEU A 314 20.94 11.02 0.91
C LEU A 314 20.91 11.98 2.11
N LEU A 315 22.05 12.22 2.76
CA LEU A 315 22.16 13.23 3.82
C LEU A 315 21.85 14.64 3.28
N ALA A 316 22.35 14.97 2.09
CA ALA A 316 22.05 16.27 1.47
C ALA A 316 20.55 16.44 1.18
N ARG A 317 19.87 15.38 0.75
CA ARG A 317 18.41 15.35 0.54
C ARG A 317 17.63 15.44 1.84
N ASP A 318 18.08 14.74 2.87
CA ASP A 318 17.51 14.84 4.23
C ASP A 318 17.56 16.28 4.75
N ILE A 319 18.68 16.97 4.54
CA ILE A 319 18.85 18.39 4.91
C ILE A 319 17.91 19.26 4.08
N GLN A 320 17.82 19.04 2.77
CA GLN A 320 16.95 19.80 1.87
C GLN A 320 15.48 19.68 2.29
N HIS A 321 15.01 18.47 2.58
CA HIS A 321 13.67 18.22 3.08
C HIS A 321 13.44 18.89 4.46
N LEU A 322 14.36 18.70 5.40
CA LEU A 322 14.22 19.28 6.74
C LEU A 322 14.18 20.81 6.70
N LEU A 323 14.94 21.44 5.81
CA LEU A 323 14.84 22.89 5.54
C LEU A 323 13.45 23.29 5.02
N LEU A 324 12.86 22.47 4.12
CA LEU A 324 11.52 22.73 3.61
C LEU A 324 10.46 22.69 4.71
N LYS A 325 10.62 21.87 5.74
CA LYS A 325 9.75 21.89 6.94
C LYS A 325 9.80 23.24 7.68
N PHE A 326 10.90 23.95 7.62
CA PHE A 326 11.01 25.34 8.11
C PHE A 326 10.52 26.38 7.11
N GLY A 327 10.09 25.96 5.92
CA GLY A 327 9.70 26.84 4.82
C GLY A 327 10.90 27.51 4.14
N ILE A 328 12.08 26.89 4.21
CA ILE A 328 13.34 27.35 3.61
C ILE A 328 13.61 26.52 2.37
N ASN A 329 13.59 27.16 1.21
CA ASN A 329 13.89 26.49 -0.05
C ASN A 329 15.39 26.56 -0.32
N SER A 330 15.98 25.41 -0.58
CA SER A 330 17.40 25.23 -0.83
C SER A 330 17.64 24.53 -2.17
N TYR A 331 18.86 24.67 -2.67
CA TYR A 331 19.31 24.11 -3.93
C TYR A 331 20.38 23.07 -3.67
N LEU A 332 20.16 21.87 -4.13
CA LEU A 332 21.13 20.78 -4.06
C LEU A 332 21.90 20.72 -5.38
N LYS A 333 23.21 20.88 -5.31
CA LYS A 333 24.12 20.82 -6.45
C LYS A 333 25.22 19.81 -6.22
N THR A 334 25.58 19.10 -7.25
CA THR A 334 26.71 18.19 -7.26
C THR A 334 27.96 18.91 -7.73
N LYS A 335 29.10 18.65 -7.08
CA LYS A 335 30.41 19.10 -7.55
C LYS A 335 31.46 18.00 -7.38
N ASN A 336 32.43 17.96 -8.26
CA ASN A 336 33.57 17.08 -8.13
C ASN A 336 34.68 17.80 -7.35
N ILE A 337 35.16 17.19 -6.28
CA ILE A 337 36.26 17.68 -5.45
C ILE A 337 37.47 16.76 -5.69
N LYS A 338 38.59 17.35 -6.13
CA LYS A 338 39.85 16.63 -6.24
C LYS A 338 40.48 16.55 -4.85
N TYR A 339 40.77 15.35 -4.38
CA TYR A 339 41.47 15.11 -3.15
C TYR A 339 42.59 14.12 -3.42
N LYS A 340 43.85 14.58 -3.32
CA LYS A 340 45.05 13.84 -3.78
C LYS A 340 44.82 13.36 -5.24
N ASP A 341 44.97 12.08 -5.50
CA ASP A 341 44.83 11.48 -6.85
C ASP A 341 43.39 11.02 -7.14
N SER A 342 42.44 11.22 -6.24
CA SER A 342 41.03 10.82 -6.39
C SER A 342 40.11 12.02 -6.62
N ILE A 343 39.13 11.82 -7.50
CA ILE A 343 38.01 12.76 -7.68
C ILE A 343 36.81 12.21 -6.90
N ASN A 344 36.40 12.92 -5.87
CA ASN A 344 35.23 12.58 -5.07
C ASN A 344 34.06 13.46 -5.43
N ARG A 345 32.88 12.86 -5.55
CA ARG A 345 31.63 13.56 -5.74
C ARG A 345 31.17 14.14 -4.39
N ALA A 346 30.80 15.42 -4.38
CA ALA A 346 30.24 16.07 -3.21
C ALA A 346 28.96 16.79 -3.56
N TYR A 347 28.08 16.90 -2.58
CA TYR A 347 26.76 17.48 -2.67
C TYR A 347 26.68 18.71 -1.77
N THR A 348 26.20 19.83 -2.35
CA THR A 348 26.06 21.09 -1.62
C THR A 348 24.60 21.49 -1.56
N VAL A 349 24.09 21.70 -0.35
CA VAL A 349 22.77 22.26 -0.11
C VAL A 349 22.92 23.72 0.19
N THR A 350 22.47 24.60 -0.69
CA THR A 350 22.72 26.05 -0.64
C THR A 350 21.42 26.86 -0.62
N ILE A 351 21.37 27.87 0.24
CA ILE A 351 20.27 28.83 0.38
C ILE A 351 20.82 30.18 -0.08
N TYR A 352 20.17 30.81 -1.05
CA TYR A 352 20.60 32.14 -1.55
C TYR A 352 19.45 33.12 -1.79
N ILE A 353 18.18 32.70 -1.63
CA ILE A 353 17.04 33.61 -1.66
C ILE A 353 16.98 34.39 -0.36
N ARG A 354 16.86 35.71 -0.45
CA ARG A 354 16.88 36.65 0.70
C ARG A 354 15.92 36.22 1.82
N GLU A 355 14.68 35.91 1.48
CA GLU A 355 13.64 35.55 2.45
C GLU A 355 13.95 34.22 3.14
N ASP A 356 14.50 33.27 2.42
CA ASP A 356 14.89 31.97 2.95
C ASP A 356 16.14 32.08 3.83
N LEU A 357 17.11 32.95 3.46
CA LEU A 357 18.26 33.29 4.33
C LEU A 357 17.83 33.95 5.64
N ILE A 358 16.93 34.93 5.60
CA ILE A 358 16.37 35.58 6.79
C ILE A 358 15.66 34.53 7.68
N ARG A 359 14.86 33.65 7.06
CA ARG A 359 14.12 32.60 7.77
C ARG A 359 15.07 31.60 8.42
N PHE A 360 16.15 31.21 7.74
CA PHE A 360 17.18 30.34 8.27
C PHE A 360 17.86 30.98 9.51
N ILE A 361 18.28 32.23 9.42
CA ILE A 361 18.95 32.92 10.53
C ILE A 361 18.01 33.04 11.73
N ASN A 362 16.75 33.36 11.54
CA ASN A 362 15.76 33.53 12.59
C ASN A 362 15.31 32.20 13.24
N SER A 363 15.25 31.11 12.47
CA SER A 363 14.66 29.85 12.93
C SER A 363 15.70 28.82 13.35
N ILE A 364 16.89 28.83 12.77
CA ILE A 364 17.92 27.80 12.94
C ILE A 364 19.19 28.42 13.48
N ASP A 365 19.75 29.41 12.78
CA ASP A 365 21.07 30.02 13.02
C ASP A 365 22.20 28.97 12.92
N ILE A 366 23.46 29.39 13.05
CA ILE A 366 24.61 28.48 13.05
C ILE A 366 25.38 28.63 14.36
N TYR A 367 25.39 27.58 15.17
CA TYR A 367 26.13 27.59 16.42
C TYR A 367 27.62 27.83 16.18
N GLY A 368 28.21 28.72 16.98
CA GLY A 368 29.60 29.12 16.81
C GLY A 368 29.87 30.16 15.70
N LYS A 369 28.95 30.42 14.77
CA LYS A 369 29.15 31.40 13.66
C LYS A 369 28.20 32.61 13.74
N LYS A 370 27.62 32.87 14.91
CA LYS A 370 26.56 33.87 15.16
C LYS A 370 26.96 35.30 14.75
N GLN A 371 28.23 35.67 14.85
CA GLN A 371 28.66 36.97 14.40
C GLN A 371 28.46 37.16 12.92
N LYS A 372 28.90 36.20 12.10
CA LYS A 372 28.73 36.24 10.62
C LYS A 372 27.27 36.22 10.20
N THR A 373 26.43 35.41 10.86
CA THR A 373 24.98 35.37 10.54
C THR A 373 24.28 36.67 10.91
N ASN A 374 24.66 37.34 12.03
CA ASN A 374 24.10 38.63 12.38
C ASN A 374 24.52 39.75 11.44
N GLU A 375 25.79 39.76 10.97
CA GLU A 375 26.26 40.71 9.98
C GLU A 375 25.48 40.50 8.65
N LEU A 376 25.35 39.29 8.21
CA LEU A 376 24.54 38.94 7.01
C LEU A 376 23.08 39.38 7.18
N TYR A 377 22.48 39.14 8.34
CA TYR A 377 21.08 39.54 8.61
C TYR A 377 20.88 41.07 8.44
N LYS A 378 21.79 41.88 8.99
CA LYS A 378 21.77 43.34 8.86
C LYS A 378 21.83 43.81 7.39
N LEU A 379 22.62 43.11 6.57
CA LEU A 379 22.69 43.38 5.13
C LEU A 379 21.42 42.96 4.38
N LEU A 380 20.88 41.78 4.71
CA LEU A 380 19.65 41.25 4.09
C LEU A 380 18.44 42.12 4.36
N VAL A 381 18.28 42.63 5.58
CA VAL A 381 17.16 43.51 5.94
C VAL A 381 17.19 44.81 5.13
N LYS A 382 18.37 45.34 4.84
CA LYS A 382 18.55 46.55 4.02
C LYS A 382 18.40 46.30 2.50
N SER A 383 18.52 45.05 2.04
CA SER A 383 18.44 44.70 0.62
C SER A 383 16.98 44.63 0.13
N LYS A 384 16.78 44.78 -1.20
CA LYS A 384 15.44 44.65 -1.79
C LYS A 384 14.88 43.23 -1.61
N LYS A 385 13.56 43.17 -1.38
CA LYS A 385 12.83 41.91 -1.29
C LYS A 385 12.93 41.12 -2.59
N THR A 386 13.19 39.82 -2.50
CA THR A 386 13.20 38.92 -3.65
C THR A 386 11.77 38.52 -3.98
N MET A 387 11.33 38.74 -5.20
CA MET A 387 9.98 38.34 -5.64
C MET A 387 9.96 36.86 -5.96
N ARG A 388 8.90 36.15 -5.53
CA ARG A 388 8.59 34.81 -6.01
C ARG A 388 7.72 34.91 -7.25
N TYR A 389 8.06 34.14 -8.26
CA TYR A 389 7.42 34.19 -9.57
C TYR A 389 6.52 32.99 -9.82
N ILE A 390 5.45 33.22 -10.57
CA ILE A 390 4.54 32.22 -11.12
C ILE A 390 4.86 32.16 -12.65
N PRO A 391 4.83 30.94 -13.23
CA PRO A 391 5.12 30.77 -14.65
C PRO A 391 4.29 31.67 -15.54
N LYS A 392 4.91 32.18 -16.62
CA LYS A 392 4.28 33.07 -17.59
C LYS A 392 3.03 32.50 -18.26
N ASP A 393 2.91 31.20 -18.28
CA ASP A 393 1.82 30.47 -18.93
C ASP A 393 0.44 30.88 -18.38
N ILE A 394 0.36 31.28 -17.10
CA ILE A 394 -0.86 31.84 -16.49
C ILE A 394 -1.36 33.11 -17.18
N LEU A 395 -0.46 33.83 -17.86
CA LEU A 395 -0.82 35.11 -18.53
C LEU A 395 -1.76 34.89 -19.72
N THR A 396 -1.82 33.69 -20.30
CA THR A 396 -2.82 33.34 -21.31
C THR A 396 -4.21 33.38 -20.71
N PHE A 397 -4.40 32.76 -19.56
CA PHE A 397 -5.67 32.77 -18.83
C PHE A 397 -6.05 34.20 -18.38
N VAL A 398 -5.07 34.97 -17.90
CA VAL A 398 -5.29 36.38 -17.53
C VAL A 398 -5.78 37.20 -18.73
N GLU A 399 -5.22 36.97 -19.92
CA GLU A 399 -5.61 37.69 -21.14
C GLU A 399 -7.01 37.28 -21.63
N GLU A 400 -7.34 35.98 -21.57
CA GLU A 400 -8.67 35.47 -21.89
C GLU A 400 -9.75 36.08 -20.99
N GLU A 401 -9.53 36.09 -19.66
CA GLU A 401 -10.43 36.72 -18.72
C GLU A 401 -10.56 38.22 -18.90
N ARG A 402 -9.44 38.92 -19.22
CA ARG A 402 -9.46 40.35 -19.55
C ARG A 402 -10.34 40.63 -20.76
N ILE A 403 -10.16 39.87 -21.86
CA ILE A 403 -10.95 40.01 -23.10
C ILE A 403 -12.43 39.74 -22.83
N LYS A 404 -12.75 38.67 -22.09
CA LYS A 404 -14.10 38.31 -21.74
C LYS A 404 -14.85 39.40 -20.95
N GLN A 405 -14.12 40.17 -20.12
CA GLN A 405 -14.67 41.29 -19.36
C GLN A 405 -14.58 42.62 -20.11
N GLY A 406 -14.07 42.65 -21.33
CA GLY A 406 -13.97 43.87 -22.15
C GLY A 406 -12.97 44.90 -21.65
N LEU A 407 -12.07 44.51 -20.72
CA LEU A 407 -11.08 45.41 -20.13
C LEU A 407 -9.90 45.67 -21.08
N LYS A 408 -9.30 46.85 -21.00
CA LYS A 408 -8.07 47.20 -21.75
C LYS A 408 -6.84 46.69 -20.96
N LYS A 409 -5.73 46.44 -21.66
CA LYS A 409 -4.45 46.04 -21.02
C LYS A 409 -3.98 47.01 -19.94
N LYS A 410 -4.20 48.30 -20.11
CA LYS A 410 -3.85 49.34 -19.15
C LYS A 410 -4.63 49.19 -17.80
N ASP A 411 -5.80 48.62 -17.83
CA ASP A 411 -6.65 48.50 -16.64
C ASP A 411 -6.09 47.41 -15.68
N LEU A 412 -5.26 46.50 -16.17
CA LEU A 412 -4.53 45.50 -15.36
C LEU A 412 -3.18 46.02 -14.84
N CYS A 413 -2.70 47.18 -15.29
CA CYS A 413 -1.38 47.65 -14.89
C CYS A 413 -1.39 48.23 -13.48
N LEU A 414 -0.37 47.94 -12.66
CA LEU A 414 -0.22 48.45 -11.28
C LEU A 414 0.02 49.95 -11.23
N ASN A 415 0.71 50.50 -12.26
CA ASN A 415 1.01 51.91 -12.39
C ASN A 415 1.30 52.29 -13.85
N HIS A 416 1.50 53.55 -14.16
CA HIS A 416 1.74 54.04 -15.51
C HIS A 416 2.99 53.45 -16.22
N ASN A 417 3.96 52.98 -15.47
CA ASN A 417 5.20 52.36 -16.01
C ASN A 417 5.11 50.81 -16.08
N ASP A 418 4.02 50.23 -15.60
CA ASP A 418 3.84 48.79 -15.65
C ASP A 418 3.37 48.35 -17.04
N ARG A 419 3.88 47.20 -17.49
CA ARG A 419 3.47 46.54 -18.74
C ARG A 419 3.33 45.06 -18.55
N ILE A 420 2.33 44.46 -19.16
CA ILE A 420 2.17 43.02 -19.21
C ILE A 420 3.22 42.44 -20.17
N ARG A 421 4.14 41.64 -19.63
CA ARG A 421 5.19 40.96 -20.42
C ARG A 421 4.84 39.50 -20.56
N TYR A 422 4.28 39.10 -21.68
CA TYR A 422 3.85 37.69 -21.92
C TYR A 422 4.99 36.69 -21.99
N ASN A 423 6.23 37.12 -22.18
CA ASN A 423 7.41 36.25 -22.29
C ASN A 423 8.20 36.09 -21.00
N SER A 424 7.69 36.58 -19.88
CA SER A 424 8.39 36.50 -18.58
C SER A 424 7.42 36.11 -17.47
N ASP A 425 7.94 35.33 -16.52
CA ASP A 425 7.22 34.96 -15.29
C ASP A 425 6.71 36.18 -14.55
N ILE A 426 5.56 36.02 -13.88
CA ILE A 426 4.87 37.09 -13.16
C ILE A 426 5.08 36.94 -11.63
N SER A 427 5.28 38.07 -10.92
CA SER A 427 5.34 38.03 -9.47
C SER A 427 3.97 37.71 -8.86
N LYS A 428 3.95 37.04 -7.70
CA LYS A 428 2.73 36.74 -6.95
C LYS A 428 1.92 38.00 -6.65
N GLU A 429 2.60 39.09 -6.28
CA GLU A 429 1.95 40.39 -6.01
C GLU A 429 1.25 40.96 -7.24
N LYS A 430 1.85 40.85 -8.40
CA LYS A 430 1.28 41.29 -9.67
C LYS A 430 0.10 40.42 -10.09
N LEU A 431 0.19 39.12 -9.94
CA LEU A 431 -0.93 38.21 -10.21
C LEU A 431 -2.10 38.46 -9.26
N LEU A 432 -1.82 38.72 -7.98
CA LEU A 432 -2.83 39.07 -6.99
C LEU A 432 -3.59 40.36 -7.41
N HIS A 433 -2.85 41.36 -7.91
CA HIS A 433 -3.46 42.55 -8.42
C HIS A 433 -4.37 42.27 -9.63
N TYR A 434 -3.90 41.44 -10.58
CA TYR A 434 -4.72 41.04 -11.72
C TYR A 434 -5.97 40.31 -11.31
N GLY A 435 -5.88 39.37 -10.35
CA GLY A 435 -7.02 38.65 -9.80
C GLY A 435 -8.06 39.58 -9.16
N LYS A 436 -7.61 40.61 -8.44
CA LYS A 436 -8.50 41.61 -7.84
C LYS A 436 -9.20 42.47 -8.91
N VAL A 437 -8.49 42.93 -9.93
CA VAL A 437 -9.05 43.73 -11.01
C VAL A 437 -10.06 42.93 -11.83
N LEU A 438 -9.72 41.68 -12.13
CA LEU A 438 -10.57 40.72 -12.86
C LEU A 438 -11.68 40.13 -12.00
N LYS A 439 -11.68 40.38 -10.70
CA LYS A 439 -12.59 39.75 -9.73
C LYS A 439 -12.61 38.20 -9.83
N ASN A 440 -11.46 37.62 -10.08
CA ASN A 440 -11.26 36.20 -10.27
C ASN A 440 -10.58 35.59 -9.04
N ASN A 441 -11.33 34.81 -8.29
CA ASN A 441 -10.84 34.21 -7.03
C ASN A 441 -9.72 33.20 -7.27
N ASP A 442 -9.74 32.44 -8.36
CA ASP A 442 -8.70 31.43 -8.66
C ASP A 442 -7.33 32.07 -8.81
N LEU A 443 -7.26 33.22 -9.51
CA LEU A 443 -6.04 34.01 -9.60
C LEU A 443 -5.59 34.59 -8.26
N ILE A 444 -6.54 34.99 -7.41
CA ILE A 444 -6.25 35.47 -6.06
C ILE A 444 -5.71 34.33 -5.20
N ASP A 445 -6.34 33.18 -5.24
CA ASP A 445 -5.95 31.99 -4.45
C ASP A 445 -4.60 31.44 -4.93
N LEU A 446 -4.36 31.38 -6.24
CA LEU A 446 -3.08 30.99 -6.80
C LEU A 446 -1.94 31.95 -6.38
N ALA A 447 -2.21 33.24 -6.37
CA ALA A 447 -1.21 34.24 -5.96
C ALA A 447 -0.89 34.14 -4.46
N ASN A 448 -1.88 33.86 -3.62
CA ASN A 448 -1.73 33.64 -2.18
C ASN A 448 -1.30 32.22 -1.83
N GLY A 449 -1.39 31.29 -2.75
CA GLY A 449 -1.14 29.88 -2.57
C GLY A 449 0.27 29.55 -2.04
N GLU A 450 0.38 28.37 -1.44
CA GLU A 450 1.60 27.86 -0.79
C GLU A 450 2.46 26.99 -1.70
N ILE A 451 2.44 27.30 -3.01
CA ILE A 451 3.18 26.60 -4.06
C ILE A 451 4.34 27.46 -4.57
N ILE A 452 5.42 26.80 -4.92
CA ILE A 452 6.55 27.34 -5.68
C ILE A 452 6.70 26.48 -6.94
N TYR A 453 7.09 27.11 -8.04
CA TYR A 453 7.31 26.42 -9.29
C TYR A 453 8.80 26.18 -9.53
N ASP A 454 9.17 24.91 -9.75
CA ASP A 454 10.52 24.45 -9.98
C ASP A 454 10.67 23.93 -11.42
N GLU A 455 11.75 24.34 -12.09
CA GLU A 455 11.99 24.04 -13.50
C GLU A 455 12.57 22.63 -13.66
N ILE A 456 12.01 21.83 -14.55
CA ILE A 456 12.51 20.48 -14.91
C ILE A 456 13.84 20.64 -15.68
N VAL A 457 14.86 19.91 -15.25
CA VAL A 457 16.18 19.87 -15.89
C VAL A 457 16.32 18.60 -16.72
N SER A 458 15.88 17.46 -16.23
CA SER A 458 15.90 16.18 -16.96
C SER A 458 14.72 15.31 -16.60
N ILE A 459 14.33 14.45 -17.54
CA ILE A 459 13.43 13.30 -17.35
C ILE A 459 14.21 12.10 -17.87
N GLU A 460 14.47 11.13 -17.02
CA GLU A 460 15.34 9.99 -17.30
C GLU A 460 14.62 8.68 -16.96
N TYR A 461 14.61 7.73 -17.87
CA TYR A 461 14.18 6.38 -17.59
C TYR A 461 15.16 5.72 -16.63
N ILE A 462 14.67 5.15 -15.52
CA ILE A 462 15.52 4.55 -14.47
C ILE A 462 15.34 3.04 -14.33
N GLY A 463 14.53 2.43 -15.17
CA GLY A 463 14.29 0.98 -15.18
C GLY A 463 12.88 0.60 -14.76
N ILE A 464 12.66 -0.69 -14.67
CA ILE A 464 11.41 -1.29 -14.20
C ILE A 464 11.54 -1.54 -12.70
N HIS A 465 10.56 -1.06 -11.92
CA HIS A 465 10.58 -1.15 -10.47
C HIS A 465 9.19 -1.39 -9.92
N LYS A 466 9.13 -2.06 -8.77
CA LYS A 466 7.90 -2.28 -8.03
C LYS A 466 7.23 -0.97 -7.64
N THR A 467 5.95 -0.84 -7.98
CA THR A 467 5.20 0.41 -7.82
C THR A 467 3.93 0.26 -7.02
N TYR A 468 3.51 1.36 -6.42
CA TYR A 468 2.34 1.44 -5.55
C TYR A 468 1.41 2.56 -5.99
N ASP A 469 0.11 2.30 -5.93
CA ASP A 469 -0.93 3.30 -6.10
C ASP A 469 -1.53 3.67 -4.74
N ILE A 470 -1.75 4.95 -4.50
CA ILE A 470 -2.22 5.47 -3.21
C ILE A 470 -3.49 6.26 -3.43
N SER A 471 -4.62 5.75 -2.92
CA SER A 471 -5.90 6.46 -2.96
C SER A 471 -6.03 7.42 -1.80
N ILE A 472 -6.36 8.67 -2.13
CA ILE A 472 -6.58 9.73 -1.15
C ILE A 472 -7.95 10.34 -1.37
N PRO A 473 -8.87 10.23 -0.39
CA PRO A 473 -10.20 10.78 -0.54
C PRO A 473 -10.18 12.32 -0.56
N MET A 474 -11.16 12.91 -1.17
CA MET A 474 -11.44 14.36 -1.25
C MET A 474 -10.46 15.18 -2.08
N THR A 475 -9.17 15.10 -1.84
CA THR A 475 -8.19 15.93 -2.55
C THR A 475 -7.60 15.21 -3.77
N PHE A 476 -7.69 13.88 -3.85
CA PHE A 476 -7.14 13.02 -4.94
C PHE A 476 -5.68 13.31 -5.29
N ASN A 477 -4.99 14.04 -4.43
CA ASN A 477 -3.60 14.40 -4.57
C ASN A 477 -2.86 14.22 -3.25
N PHE A 478 -1.56 14.11 -3.33
CA PHE A 478 -0.69 14.00 -2.17
C PHE A 478 0.72 14.48 -2.49
N VAL A 479 1.49 14.73 -1.44
CA VAL A 479 2.89 15.13 -1.57
C VAL A 479 3.78 13.90 -1.41
N VAL A 480 4.57 13.61 -2.44
CA VAL A 480 5.59 12.55 -2.48
C VAL A 480 6.92 13.13 -2.93
N ASN A 481 8.01 12.81 -2.25
CA ASN A 481 9.37 13.35 -2.52
C ASN A 481 9.40 14.89 -2.65
N ASP A 482 8.55 15.60 -1.89
CA ASP A 482 8.33 17.06 -1.98
C ASP A 482 7.65 17.55 -3.27
N PHE A 483 6.97 16.68 -4.04
CA PHE A 483 6.16 17.02 -5.23
C PHE A 483 4.68 16.71 -5.02
N ILE A 484 3.80 17.37 -5.76
CA ILE A 484 2.34 17.24 -5.68
C ILE A 484 1.82 16.40 -6.85
N THR A 485 0.97 15.35 -6.60
CA THR A 485 0.54 14.29 -7.56
C THR A 485 -0.95 13.88 -7.45
N HIS A 486 -1.59 13.20 -8.48
CA HIS A 486 -3.08 12.96 -8.59
C HIS A 486 -3.60 11.62 -9.19
N ASN A 487 -4.97 11.29 -9.09
CA ASN A 487 -5.69 10.09 -9.59
C ASN A 487 -7.14 10.34 -10.16
N THR A 488 -7.86 9.48 -11.07
CA THR A 488 -9.06 9.89 -11.93
C THR A 488 -10.20 8.86 -12.21
N GLU A 489 -11.48 9.30 -12.75
CA GLU A 489 -12.69 8.50 -13.02
C GLU A 489 -13.71 9.03 -14.10
N THR A 490 -14.64 8.15 -14.69
CA THR A 490 -15.42 8.42 -15.95
C THR A 490 -16.97 8.54 -15.88
N MET A 491 -17.72 7.79 -15.03
CA MET A 491 -19.19 7.64 -15.12
C MET A 491 -20.03 8.86 -14.72
N VAL A 492 -19.43 9.84 -14.16
CA VAL A 492 -20.07 11.01 -13.58
C VAL A 492 -20.58 12.00 -14.64
N VAL A 493 -19.93 11.99 -15.82
CA VAL A 493 -20.18 12.94 -16.93
C VAL A 493 -21.60 12.78 -17.52
N GLU A 494 -22.06 11.55 -17.70
CA GLU A 494 -23.40 11.28 -18.21
C GLU A 494 -24.51 11.77 -17.27
N SER A 495 -24.30 11.57 -15.98
CA SER A 495 -25.23 12.05 -14.96
C SER A 495 -25.40 13.55 -15.04
N LEU A 496 -24.29 14.30 -15.12
CA LEU A 496 -24.31 15.76 -15.24
C LEU A 496 -24.97 16.22 -16.56
N PHE A 497 -24.67 15.58 -17.67
CA PHE A 497 -25.29 15.91 -18.96
C PHE A 497 -26.83 15.89 -18.86
N HIS A 498 -27.38 14.82 -18.31
CA HIS A 498 -28.83 14.68 -18.27
C HIS A 498 -29.50 15.66 -17.30
N VAL A 499 -28.96 15.89 -16.11
CA VAL A 499 -29.56 16.82 -15.15
C VAL A 499 -29.41 18.29 -15.57
N CYS A 500 -28.37 18.64 -16.34
CA CYS A 500 -28.15 20.00 -16.84
C CYS A 500 -28.99 20.30 -18.09
N THR A 501 -29.23 19.32 -18.95
CA THR A 501 -29.90 19.51 -20.23
C THR A 501 -31.42 19.28 -20.22
N LYS A 502 -31.92 18.55 -19.17
CA LYS A 502 -33.33 18.23 -19.03
C LYS A 502 -33.90 18.88 -17.76
N ARG A 503 -35.18 19.21 -17.79
CA ARG A 503 -35.88 19.77 -16.63
C ARG A 503 -36.51 18.65 -15.80
N ASN A 504 -36.49 18.78 -14.48
CA ASN A 504 -37.05 17.84 -13.52
C ASN A 504 -36.60 16.37 -13.75
N PHE A 505 -35.32 16.19 -14.10
CA PHE A 505 -34.72 14.88 -14.39
C PHE A 505 -34.00 14.36 -13.16
N ARG A 506 -34.27 13.09 -12.80
CA ARG A 506 -33.68 12.46 -11.62
C ARG A 506 -32.74 11.34 -11.99
N VAL A 507 -31.51 11.43 -11.47
CA VAL A 507 -30.49 10.39 -11.58
C VAL A 507 -30.35 9.72 -10.22
N LEU A 508 -30.40 8.39 -10.19
CA LEU A 508 -30.06 7.60 -9.03
C LEU A 508 -28.71 6.93 -9.27
N ILE A 509 -27.75 7.15 -8.37
CA ILE A 509 -26.47 6.42 -8.34
C ILE A 509 -26.58 5.38 -7.23
N VAL A 510 -26.46 4.12 -7.59
CA VAL A 510 -26.64 2.97 -6.68
C VAL A 510 -25.39 2.09 -6.71
N THR A 511 -24.83 1.80 -5.53
CA THR A 511 -23.63 0.97 -5.41
C THR A 511 -23.78 0.01 -4.22
N PRO A 512 -23.06 -1.13 -4.17
CA PRO A 512 -23.11 -2.03 -3.02
C PRO A 512 -22.46 -1.43 -1.76
N TYR A 513 -21.58 -0.43 -1.90
CA TYR A 513 -20.80 0.13 -0.79
C TYR A 513 -20.93 1.65 -0.70
N GLU A 514 -21.09 2.18 0.54
CA GLU A 514 -21.20 3.62 0.78
C GLU A 514 -19.96 4.42 0.31
N THR A 515 -18.78 3.82 0.41
CA THR A 515 -17.54 4.42 -0.05
C THR A 515 -17.58 4.77 -1.54
N GLN A 516 -18.24 3.96 -2.36
CA GLN A 516 -18.37 4.19 -3.81
C GLN A 516 -19.37 5.28 -4.14
N VAL A 517 -20.54 5.33 -3.46
CA VAL A 517 -21.47 6.46 -3.58
C VAL A 517 -20.75 7.77 -3.26
N ARG A 518 -20.00 7.79 -2.16
CA ARG A 518 -19.22 8.95 -1.75
C ARG A 518 -18.21 9.37 -2.82
N LEU A 519 -17.48 8.43 -3.42
CA LEU A 519 -16.52 8.70 -4.50
C LEU A 519 -17.19 9.29 -5.74
N ALA A 520 -18.33 8.74 -6.17
CA ALA A 520 -19.10 9.25 -7.28
C ALA A 520 -19.56 10.71 -7.04
N PHE A 521 -20.08 11.00 -5.83
CA PHE A 521 -20.52 12.34 -5.46
C PHE A 521 -19.37 13.34 -5.32
N MET A 522 -18.21 12.88 -4.89
CA MET A 522 -17.02 13.73 -4.84
C MET A 522 -16.60 14.13 -6.27
N ARG A 523 -16.60 13.19 -7.20
CA ARG A 523 -16.25 13.47 -8.60
C ARG A 523 -17.27 14.37 -9.29
N LEU A 524 -18.57 14.18 -8.98
CA LEU A 524 -19.64 15.11 -9.40
C LEU A 524 -19.35 16.55 -8.94
N ASN A 525 -18.98 16.71 -7.68
CA ASN A 525 -18.68 18.01 -7.10
C ASN A 525 -17.47 18.69 -7.74
N GLU A 526 -16.40 17.95 -8.02
CA GLU A 526 -15.26 18.49 -8.73
C GLU A 526 -15.64 19.03 -10.11
N LEU A 527 -16.31 18.22 -10.93
CA LEU A 527 -16.75 18.63 -12.26
C LEU A 527 -17.69 19.85 -12.20
N ILE A 528 -18.56 19.91 -11.19
CA ILE A 528 -19.46 21.04 -10.99
C ILE A 528 -18.68 22.31 -10.64
N GLN A 529 -17.77 22.22 -9.67
CA GLN A 529 -17.00 23.36 -9.19
C GLN A 529 -16.10 23.95 -10.28
N GLU A 530 -15.44 23.10 -11.06
CA GLU A 530 -14.58 23.51 -12.18
C GLU A 530 -15.37 24.05 -13.37
N SER A 531 -16.68 23.83 -13.44
CA SER A 531 -17.55 24.19 -14.54
C SER A 531 -18.49 25.35 -14.17
N PRO A 532 -18.13 26.63 -14.41
CA PRO A 532 -18.88 27.79 -13.90
C PRO A 532 -20.36 27.79 -14.27
N ILE A 533 -20.70 27.35 -15.47
CA ILE A 533 -22.09 27.29 -15.94
C ILE A 533 -22.86 26.21 -15.16
N VAL A 534 -22.28 25.04 -14.98
CA VAL A 534 -22.90 23.93 -14.23
C VAL A 534 -23.02 24.31 -12.75
N ASN A 535 -21.98 24.89 -12.17
CA ASN A 535 -21.96 25.34 -10.79
C ASN A 535 -23.06 26.37 -10.51
N SER A 536 -23.28 27.31 -11.42
CA SER A 536 -24.37 28.33 -11.30
C SER A 536 -25.78 27.73 -11.27
N MET A 537 -25.95 26.48 -11.71
CA MET A 537 -27.23 25.77 -11.70
C MET A 537 -27.47 25.03 -10.37
N VAL A 538 -26.49 24.82 -9.53
CA VAL A 538 -26.64 24.07 -8.27
C VAL A 538 -27.35 24.92 -7.21
N VAL A 539 -28.43 24.35 -6.65
CA VAL A 539 -29.23 24.98 -5.58
C VAL A 539 -28.98 24.32 -4.23
N THR A 540 -28.83 22.98 -4.23
CA THR A 540 -28.61 22.22 -3.01
C THR A 540 -27.58 21.13 -3.27
N ASN A 541 -26.65 20.97 -2.31
CA ASN A 541 -25.61 19.96 -2.34
C ASN A 541 -25.39 19.43 -0.93
N THR A 542 -25.83 18.20 -0.66
CA THR A 542 -25.78 17.58 0.67
C THR A 542 -25.04 16.23 0.63
N LYS A 543 -24.43 15.88 1.77
CA LYS A 543 -23.72 14.60 1.96
C LYS A 543 -24.55 13.54 2.72
N ASN A 544 -25.60 13.96 3.41
CA ASN A 544 -26.50 13.04 4.10
C ASN A 544 -27.95 13.60 4.06
N PRO A 545 -28.82 13.05 3.21
CA PRO A 545 -28.53 12.08 2.16
C PRO A 545 -27.64 12.66 1.05
N TYR A 546 -26.97 11.80 0.28
CA TYR A 546 -26.22 12.22 -0.91
C TYR A 546 -27.17 12.79 -1.97
N MET A 547 -27.17 14.09 -2.15
CA MET A 547 -28.07 14.77 -3.09
C MET A 547 -27.46 16.07 -3.66
N ILE A 548 -27.53 16.20 -4.98
CA ILE A 548 -27.25 17.44 -5.70
C ILE A 548 -28.53 17.84 -6.44
N LYS A 549 -29.07 19.02 -6.15
CA LYS A 549 -30.27 19.56 -6.81
C LYS A 549 -29.91 20.81 -7.61
N LEU A 550 -30.45 20.91 -8.83
CA LEU A 550 -30.23 22.00 -9.75
C LEU A 550 -31.45 22.94 -9.84
N SER A 551 -31.23 24.18 -10.30
CA SER A 551 -32.25 25.23 -10.45
C SER A 551 -33.35 24.87 -11.47
N ASN A 552 -33.09 23.90 -12.36
CA ASN A 552 -34.06 23.37 -13.31
C ASN A 552 -34.91 22.21 -12.73
N GLU A 553 -34.94 22.05 -11.39
CA GLU A 553 -35.62 21.01 -10.63
C GLU A 553 -35.06 19.58 -10.78
N SER A 554 -33.97 19.40 -11.55
CA SER A 554 -33.29 18.13 -11.68
C SER A 554 -32.44 17.80 -10.44
N ALA A 555 -32.25 16.50 -10.15
CA ALA A 555 -31.45 16.08 -9.01
C ALA A 555 -30.65 14.79 -9.29
N ILE A 556 -29.50 14.66 -8.63
CA ILE A 556 -28.72 13.43 -8.54
C ILE A 556 -28.79 12.97 -7.08
N LEU A 557 -29.16 11.70 -6.86
CA LEU A 557 -29.33 11.07 -5.56
C LEU A 557 -28.42 9.82 -5.47
N GLY A 558 -27.81 9.60 -4.32
CA GLY A 558 -26.91 8.46 -4.08
C GLY A 558 -27.44 7.50 -3.02
N PHE A 559 -27.39 6.18 -3.30
CA PHE A 559 -27.89 5.11 -2.43
C PHE A 559 -26.94 3.93 -2.38
N THR A 560 -26.96 3.22 -1.26
CA THR A 560 -26.24 1.95 -1.06
C THR A 560 -27.22 0.80 -0.91
N THR A 561 -26.86 -0.38 -1.37
CA THR A 561 -27.67 -1.61 -1.25
C THR A 561 -27.15 -2.57 -0.19
N GLY A 562 -25.93 -2.41 0.33
CA GLY A 562 -25.30 -3.36 1.25
C GLY A 562 -25.91 -3.38 2.66
N ALA A 563 -25.78 -4.52 3.34
CA ALA A 563 -26.36 -4.81 4.67
C ALA A 563 -25.89 -3.87 5.81
N SER A 564 -24.82 -3.11 5.63
CA SER A 564 -24.32 -2.14 6.62
C SER A 564 -25.24 -0.95 6.85
N SER A 565 -26.24 -0.74 5.99
CA SER A 565 -27.24 0.31 6.11
C SER A 565 -28.51 -0.10 6.88
N GLY A 566 -28.57 -1.32 7.40
CA GLY A 566 -29.66 -1.83 8.23
C GLY A 566 -30.96 -2.16 7.50
N GLY A 567 -31.00 -2.10 6.16
CA GLY A 567 -32.26 -2.30 5.43
C GLY A 567 -32.14 -2.78 3.97
N GLY A 568 -30.95 -3.16 3.47
CA GLY A 568 -30.78 -3.55 2.08
C GLY A 568 -31.26 -2.47 1.11
N ALA A 569 -31.72 -2.86 -0.10
CA ALA A 569 -32.26 -1.92 -1.09
C ALA A 569 -33.55 -1.19 -0.67
N ALA A 570 -34.02 -1.33 0.56
CA ALA A 570 -35.23 -0.65 1.06
C ALA A 570 -35.13 0.88 0.96
N SER A 571 -33.94 1.45 1.06
CA SER A 571 -33.69 2.91 0.94
C SER A 571 -33.90 3.43 -0.48
N VAL A 572 -33.78 2.57 -1.50
CA VAL A 572 -33.96 2.92 -2.91
C VAL A 572 -35.41 2.80 -3.34
N ARG A 573 -36.19 1.92 -2.68
CA ARG A 573 -37.61 1.66 -3.02
C ARG A 573 -38.44 2.93 -2.85
N GLY A 574 -39.32 3.22 -3.80
CA GLY A 574 -40.18 4.41 -3.83
C GLY A 574 -39.49 5.69 -4.35
N GLN A 575 -38.25 5.63 -4.81
CA GLN A 575 -37.58 6.75 -5.47
C GLN A 575 -37.98 6.83 -6.94
N ARG A 576 -38.26 8.03 -7.43
CA ARG A 576 -38.44 8.28 -8.85
C ARG A 576 -37.08 8.38 -9.54
N ALA A 577 -36.92 7.70 -10.67
CA ALA A 577 -35.75 7.79 -11.52
C ALA A 577 -36.10 8.08 -12.97
N ASP A 578 -35.22 8.78 -13.69
CA ASP A 578 -35.19 8.94 -15.12
C ASP A 578 -33.92 8.33 -15.73
N LEU A 579 -32.86 8.23 -14.90
CA LEU A 579 -31.62 7.49 -15.15
C LEU A 579 -31.19 6.79 -13.87
N ILE A 580 -30.87 5.51 -13.98
CA ILE A 580 -30.24 4.72 -12.90
C ILE A 580 -28.82 4.37 -13.33
N VAL A 581 -27.85 4.73 -12.50
CA VAL A 581 -26.44 4.40 -12.66
C VAL A 581 -26.06 3.43 -11.54
N MET A 582 -25.73 2.20 -11.90
CA MET A 582 -25.28 1.18 -10.95
C MET A 582 -23.79 0.89 -11.16
N ASP A 583 -23.00 0.95 -10.11
CA ASP A 583 -21.57 0.67 -10.14
C ASP A 583 -21.23 -0.54 -9.29
N GLU A 584 -20.24 -1.32 -9.72
CA GLU A 584 -19.82 -2.59 -9.12
C GLU A 584 -20.98 -3.61 -8.97
N VAL A 585 -21.77 -3.77 -10.03
CA VAL A 585 -23.01 -4.55 -10.00
C VAL A 585 -22.75 -6.03 -9.74
N ASP A 586 -21.62 -6.59 -10.17
CA ASP A 586 -21.29 -8.00 -9.95
C ASP A 586 -21.08 -8.36 -8.47
N TYR A 587 -20.87 -7.33 -7.62
CA TYR A 587 -20.80 -7.46 -6.16
C TYR A 587 -22.13 -7.21 -5.45
N MET A 588 -23.21 -6.87 -6.19
CA MET A 588 -24.53 -6.62 -5.64
C MET A 588 -25.29 -7.94 -5.49
N SER A 589 -26.08 -8.10 -4.42
CA SER A 589 -26.93 -9.28 -4.29
C SER A 589 -28.04 -9.28 -5.34
N GLU A 590 -28.51 -10.46 -5.76
CA GLU A 590 -29.61 -10.56 -6.75
C GLU A 590 -30.88 -9.87 -6.26
N ALA A 591 -31.22 -10.00 -4.97
CA ALA A 591 -32.41 -9.35 -4.38
C ALA A 591 -32.30 -7.81 -4.38
N ASP A 592 -31.10 -7.27 -4.17
CA ASP A 592 -30.85 -5.83 -4.26
C ASP A 592 -30.94 -5.35 -5.71
N PHE A 593 -30.33 -6.09 -6.64
CA PHE A 593 -30.41 -5.82 -8.06
C PHE A 593 -31.88 -5.80 -8.53
N ASP A 594 -32.66 -6.82 -8.19
CA ASP A 594 -34.08 -6.93 -8.58
C ASP A 594 -34.89 -5.75 -8.00
N SER A 595 -34.58 -5.32 -6.77
CA SER A 595 -35.21 -4.17 -6.14
C SER A 595 -34.96 -2.86 -6.87
N VAL A 596 -33.75 -2.67 -7.42
CA VAL A 596 -33.40 -1.50 -8.25
C VAL A 596 -34.06 -1.58 -9.61
N MET A 597 -34.09 -2.78 -10.22
CA MET A 597 -34.68 -2.99 -11.55
C MET A 597 -36.20 -2.84 -11.56
N ILE A 598 -36.89 -3.05 -10.44
CA ILE A 598 -38.33 -2.73 -10.31
C ILE A 598 -38.57 -1.23 -10.58
N ILE A 599 -37.70 -0.35 -10.06
CA ILE A 599 -37.79 1.09 -10.34
C ILE A 599 -37.58 1.37 -11.84
N ALA A 600 -36.63 0.68 -12.48
CA ALA A 600 -36.39 0.79 -13.91
C ALA A 600 -37.55 0.30 -14.76
N GLY A 601 -38.40 -0.57 -14.21
CA GLY A 601 -39.61 -1.09 -14.86
C GLY A 601 -40.85 -0.19 -14.74
N GLU A 602 -40.85 0.82 -13.89
CA GLU A 602 -42.05 1.69 -13.69
C GLU A 602 -42.46 2.45 -14.95
N ARG A 603 -41.53 2.83 -15.78
CA ARG A 603 -41.75 3.60 -17.00
C ARG A 603 -40.80 3.18 -18.12
N PRO A 604 -41.29 2.98 -19.38
CA PRO A 604 -40.42 2.53 -20.46
C PRO A 604 -39.31 3.50 -20.87
N GLU A 605 -39.34 4.77 -20.43
CA GLU A 605 -38.34 5.81 -20.74
C GLU A 605 -37.15 5.80 -19.81
N ILE A 606 -37.22 5.11 -18.67
CA ILE A 606 -36.12 5.07 -17.69
C ILE A 606 -34.87 4.44 -18.32
N ARG A 607 -33.76 5.13 -18.19
CA ARG A 607 -32.46 4.65 -18.65
C ARG A 607 -31.72 3.95 -17.53
N THR A 608 -31.05 2.88 -17.85
CA THR A 608 -30.20 2.15 -16.90
C THR A 608 -28.81 1.96 -17.48
N VAL A 609 -27.83 2.35 -16.71
CA VAL A 609 -26.40 2.17 -16.99
C VAL A 609 -25.79 1.41 -15.82
N MET A 610 -25.10 0.33 -16.10
CA MET A 610 -24.39 -0.43 -15.09
C MET A 610 -22.93 -0.69 -15.49
N SER A 611 -22.07 -0.79 -14.47
CA SER A 611 -20.67 -1.12 -14.68
C SER A 611 -20.17 -2.08 -13.59
N SER A 612 -19.27 -2.94 -13.94
CA SER A 612 -18.51 -3.78 -13.02
C SER A 612 -17.30 -4.42 -13.69
N THR A 613 -16.35 -4.89 -12.87
CA THR A 613 -15.39 -5.92 -13.26
C THR A 613 -16.05 -7.28 -13.04
N PRO A 614 -15.93 -8.26 -13.94
CA PRO A 614 -16.44 -9.60 -13.74
C PRO A 614 -15.80 -10.31 -12.56
N THR A 615 -16.56 -11.13 -11.84
CA THR A 615 -16.07 -11.93 -10.70
C THR A 615 -16.12 -13.44 -10.94
N GLY A 616 -16.46 -13.87 -12.15
CA GLY A 616 -16.68 -15.29 -12.49
C GLY A 616 -18.05 -15.84 -12.12
N LYS A 617 -18.85 -15.08 -11.36
CA LYS A 617 -20.23 -15.45 -11.03
C LYS A 617 -21.14 -15.35 -12.26
N ARG A 618 -22.11 -16.23 -12.38
CA ARG A 618 -23.19 -16.13 -13.36
C ARG A 618 -24.35 -15.28 -12.82
N SER A 619 -24.00 -14.14 -12.27
CA SER A 619 -24.88 -13.16 -11.62
C SER A 619 -25.81 -12.44 -12.60
N LYS A 620 -26.63 -11.53 -12.10
CA LYS A 620 -27.43 -10.61 -12.93
C LYS A 620 -26.58 -9.71 -13.82
N PHE A 621 -25.34 -9.39 -13.42
CA PHE A 621 -24.40 -8.67 -14.27
C PHE A 621 -23.95 -9.51 -15.47
N TYR A 622 -23.61 -10.79 -15.23
CA TYR A 622 -23.34 -11.73 -16.32
C TYR A 622 -24.53 -11.84 -17.28
N GLN A 623 -25.74 -12.04 -16.75
CA GLN A 623 -26.95 -12.12 -17.57
C GLN A 623 -27.17 -10.85 -18.40
N ALA A 624 -26.92 -9.66 -17.81
CA ALA A 624 -27.05 -8.39 -18.53
C ALA A 624 -26.05 -8.24 -19.68
N CYS A 625 -24.84 -8.83 -19.54
CA CYS A 625 -23.83 -8.83 -20.61
C CYS A 625 -24.10 -9.88 -21.70
N THR A 626 -24.67 -11.04 -21.36
CA THR A 626 -24.68 -12.20 -22.25
C THR A 626 -26.08 -12.59 -22.76
N ASP A 627 -27.15 -12.24 -22.05
CA ASP A 627 -28.55 -12.60 -22.41
C ASP A 627 -29.27 -11.43 -23.11
N PRO A 628 -29.52 -11.52 -24.39
CA PRO A 628 -30.25 -10.49 -25.12
C PRO A 628 -31.65 -10.21 -24.55
N ALA A 629 -32.29 -11.20 -23.86
CA ALA A 629 -33.61 -11.02 -23.26
C ALA A 629 -33.60 -9.97 -22.12
N MET A 630 -32.45 -9.73 -21.47
CA MET A 630 -32.29 -8.66 -20.50
C MET A 630 -32.34 -7.26 -21.12
N GLY A 631 -32.14 -7.15 -22.44
CA GLY A 631 -32.28 -5.93 -23.22
C GLY A 631 -31.18 -4.89 -22.96
N PHE A 632 -30.00 -5.29 -22.44
CA PHE A 632 -28.84 -4.43 -22.29
C PHE A 632 -27.96 -4.49 -23.52
N LYS A 633 -27.40 -3.34 -23.90
CA LYS A 633 -26.30 -3.26 -24.85
C LYS A 633 -24.98 -3.25 -24.10
N GLU A 634 -24.14 -4.21 -24.39
CA GLU A 634 -22.82 -4.33 -23.77
C GLU A 634 -21.81 -3.40 -24.43
N HIS A 635 -20.95 -2.79 -23.61
CA HIS A 635 -19.70 -2.15 -23.97
C HIS A 635 -18.59 -2.88 -23.23
N PHE A 636 -17.74 -3.54 -23.99
CA PHE A 636 -16.65 -4.37 -23.46
C PHE A 636 -15.33 -3.66 -23.67
N HIS A 637 -14.64 -3.38 -22.53
CA HIS A 637 -13.35 -2.70 -22.54
C HIS A 637 -12.39 -3.37 -21.55
N PRO A 638 -11.61 -4.36 -22.02
CA PRO A 638 -10.53 -4.94 -21.21
C PRO A 638 -9.45 -3.90 -20.89
N SER A 639 -8.60 -4.17 -19.92
CA SER A 639 -7.48 -3.29 -19.57
C SER A 639 -6.54 -3.04 -20.75
N THR A 640 -6.47 -3.96 -21.70
CA THR A 640 -5.73 -3.84 -22.96
C THR A 640 -6.20 -2.69 -23.88
N HIS A 641 -7.41 -2.19 -23.70
CA HIS A 641 -7.93 -1.00 -24.39
C HIS A 641 -7.36 0.31 -23.81
N ASN A 642 -6.62 0.26 -22.72
CA ASN A 642 -5.86 1.41 -22.25
C ASN A 642 -4.79 1.75 -23.30
N PRO A 643 -4.72 3.00 -23.80
CA PRO A 643 -3.71 3.40 -24.78
C PRO A 643 -2.25 3.15 -24.36
N ASN A 644 -2.01 2.99 -23.07
CA ASN A 644 -0.69 2.75 -22.48
C ASN A 644 -0.43 1.27 -22.17
N TRP A 645 -1.30 0.33 -22.61
CA TRP A 645 -1.09 -1.11 -22.43
C TRP A 645 0.07 -1.60 -23.29
N ASN A 646 0.98 -2.40 -22.71
CA ASN A 646 2.13 -2.98 -23.40
C ASN A 646 2.37 -4.42 -22.96
N ASP A 647 3.25 -5.15 -23.68
CA ASP A 647 3.55 -6.56 -23.43
C ASP A 647 4.17 -6.80 -22.05
N GLU A 648 4.88 -5.82 -21.49
CA GLU A 648 5.51 -5.92 -20.17
C GLU A 648 4.44 -5.87 -19.07
N MET A 649 3.46 -4.98 -19.20
CA MET A 649 2.31 -4.92 -18.31
C MET A 649 1.51 -6.23 -18.36
N GLU A 650 1.34 -6.80 -19.55
CA GLU A 650 0.65 -8.06 -19.71
C GLU A 650 1.38 -9.20 -19.00
N ALA A 651 2.69 -9.32 -19.20
CA ALA A 651 3.52 -10.32 -18.55
C ALA A 651 3.49 -10.18 -17.01
N GLU A 652 3.50 -8.96 -16.52
CA GLU A 652 3.42 -8.65 -15.09
C GLU A 652 2.09 -9.12 -14.47
N PHE A 653 0.97 -8.74 -15.09
CA PHE A 653 -0.34 -9.16 -14.59
C PHE A 653 -0.53 -10.67 -14.62
N ARG A 654 -0.02 -11.35 -15.68
CA ARG A 654 -0.02 -12.81 -15.74
C ARG A 654 0.84 -13.46 -14.66
N ALA A 655 1.89 -12.79 -14.19
CA ALA A 655 2.73 -13.29 -13.12
C ALA A 655 2.11 -13.11 -11.72
N GLN A 656 1.33 -12.05 -11.52
CA GLN A 656 0.79 -11.66 -10.22
C GLN A 656 -0.60 -12.23 -9.94
N LEU A 657 -1.43 -12.33 -10.97
CA LEU A 657 -2.79 -12.84 -10.82
C LEU A 657 -2.83 -14.35 -11.07
N SER A 658 -3.79 -15.04 -10.45
CA SER A 658 -4.19 -16.35 -10.92
C SER A 658 -4.68 -16.22 -12.37
N GLU A 659 -4.70 -17.30 -13.13
CA GLU A 659 -5.18 -17.28 -14.50
C GLU A 659 -6.62 -16.72 -14.58
N GLN A 660 -7.47 -17.15 -13.68
CA GLN A 660 -8.82 -16.62 -13.52
C GLN A 660 -8.83 -15.15 -13.07
N GLY A 661 -7.98 -14.77 -12.11
CA GLY A 661 -7.84 -13.37 -11.71
C GLY A 661 -7.40 -12.47 -12.87
N TYR A 662 -6.52 -12.96 -13.74
CA TYR A 662 -6.13 -12.24 -14.95
C TYR A 662 -7.31 -12.09 -15.92
N VAL A 663 -8.03 -13.17 -16.18
CA VAL A 663 -9.24 -13.18 -17.04
C VAL A 663 -10.29 -12.18 -16.53
N HIS A 664 -10.56 -12.14 -15.23
CA HIS A 664 -11.54 -11.23 -14.65
C HIS A 664 -11.09 -9.78 -14.60
N GLU A 665 -9.90 -9.54 -14.06
CA GLU A 665 -9.43 -8.20 -13.70
C GLU A 665 -8.81 -7.46 -14.89
N VAL A 666 -8.17 -8.18 -15.82
CA VAL A 666 -7.46 -7.61 -16.97
C VAL A 666 -8.25 -7.78 -18.27
N GLU A 667 -8.62 -9.00 -18.61
CA GLU A 667 -9.35 -9.26 -19.84
C GLU A 667 -10.83 -8.85 -19.73
N ALA A 668 -11.30 -8.57 -18.51
CA ALA A 668 -12.71 -8.28 -18.20
C ALA A 668 -13.66 -9.38 -18.71
N GLU A 669 -13.18 -10.63 -18.75
CA GLU A 669 -13.96 -11.78 -19.15
C GLU A 669 -14.51 -12.51 -17.91
N PHE A 670 -15.66 -13.16 -18.09
CA PHE A 670 -16.29 -13.89 -16.99
C PHE A 670 -15.60 -15.22 -16.66
N GLY A 671 -14.67 -15.67 -17.51
CA GLY A 671 -13.97 -16.93 -17.32
C GLY A 671 -14.88 -18.16 -17.20
N VAL A 672 -14.37 -19.22 -16.59
CA VAL A 672 -15.15 -20.42 -16.30
C VAL A 672 -16.08 -20.14 -15.12
N GLN A 673 -17.27 -20.73 -15.13
CA GLN A 673 -18.23 -20.58 -14.03
C GLN A 673 -17.66 -21.24 -12.76
N ASN A 674 -17.17 -20.45 -11.85
CA ASN A 674 -16.84 -20.89 -10.49
C ASN A 674 -18.04 -20.60 -9.58
N THR A 675 -18.83 -21.63 -9.30
CA THR A 675 -19.86 -21.59 -8.28
C THR A 675 -19.27 -21.68 -6.88
N GLY A 676 -17.98 -22.12 -6.76
CA GLY A 676 -17.27 -22.31 -5.50
C GLY A 676 -15.92 -21.62 -5.45
N VAL A 677 -15.29 -21.67 -4.29
CA VAL A 677 -13.92 -21.18 -4.07
C VAL A 677 -12.91 -21.97 -4.89
N PHE A 678 -13.14 -23.28 -5.07
CA PHE A 678 -12.28 -24.16 -5.84
C PHE A 678 -12.88 -24.45 -7.21
N ASP A 679 -12.03 -24.38 -8.24
CA ASP A 679 -12.42 -24.73 -9.59
C ASP A 679 -12.73 -26.22 -9.69
N LYS A 680 -13.93 -26.55 -10.17
CA LYS A 680 -14.40 -27.93 -10.23
C LYS A 680 -13.51 -28.82 -11.10
N ASP A 681 -13.09 -28.31 -12.26
CA ASP A 681 -12.29 -29.10 -13.21
C ASP A 681 -10.91 -29.39 -12.60
N ARG A 682 -10.32 -28.44 -11.86
CA ARG A 682 -9.05 -28.61 -11.17
C ARG A 682 -9.16 -29.57 -9.97
N VAL A 683 -10.28 -29.53 -9.25
CA VAL A 683 -10.56 -30.52 -8.20
C VAL A 683 -10.79 -31.91 -8.82
N ASP A 684 -11.46 -31.99 -9.96
CA ASP A 684 -11.65 -33.26 -10.69
C ASP A 684 -10.31 -33.81 -11.22
N GLU A 685 -9.40 -32.97 -11.70
CA GLU A 685 -8.04 -33.37 -12.10
C GLU A 685 -7.19 -33.90 -10.92
N ALA A 686 -7.48 -33.47 -9.71
CA ALA A 686 -6.78 -33.92 -8.51
C ALA A 686 -7.23 -35.28 -8.01
N LYS A 687 -8.30 -35.87 -8.56
CA LYS A 687 -8.84 -37.17 -8.12
C LYS A 687 -8.04 -38.32 -8.66
N GLU A 688 -7.64 -39.19 -7.77
CA GLU A 688 -6.97 -40.47 -8.10
C GLU A 688 -7.70 -41.65 -7.49
N PHE A 689 -7.49 -42.85 -8.10
CA PHE A 689 -8.12 -44.12 -7.67
C PHE A 689 -7.36 -44.74 -6.51
N TYR A 690 -7.65 -44.32 -5.29
CA TYR A 690 -7.12 -44.95 -4.09
C TYR A 690 -8.13 -44.85 -2.93
N ASN A 691 -7.99 -45.67 -1.93
CA ASN A 691 -8.80 -45.66 -0.75
C ASN A 691 -7.98 -45.27 0.49
N TYR A 692 -8.64 -44.72 1.52
CA TYR A 692 -7.97 -44.39 2.75
C TYR A 692 -7.67 -45.64 3.58
N ALA A 693 -6.45 -45.74 4.04
CA ALA A 693 -5.92 -46.87 4.69
C ALA A 693 -6.41 -47.15 6.13
N TYR A 694 -7.31 -46.32 6.67
CA TYR A 694 -7.68 -46.46 8.08
C TYR A 694 -9.17 -46.34 8.37
N ALA A 695 -9.99 -45.83 7.50
CA ALA A 695 -11.43 -45.76 7.68
C ALA A 695 -12.09 -47.06 7.24
N PRO A 696 -13.14 -47.52 7.91
CA PRO A 696 -14.00 -48.56 7.37
C PRO A 696 -14.47 -48.09 5.99
N LEU A 697 -14.56 -49.03 5.05
CA LEU A 697 -15.12 -48.74 3.73
C LEU A 697 -16.57 -48.33 3.90
N ASP A 698 -16.94 -47.21 3.28
CA ASP A 698 -18.36 -46.88 3.19
C ASP A 698 -19.08 -47.76 2.16
N TYR A 699 -20.39 -47.68 2.14
CA TYR A 699 -21.25 -48.48 1.23
C TYR A 699 -20.85 -48.28 -0.25
N TYR A 700 -20.47 -47.08 -0.66
CA TYR A 700 -20.09 -46.80 -2.05
C TYR A 700 -18.72 -47.35 -2.40
N GLN A 701 -17.77 -47.26 -1.50
CA GLN A 701 -16.44 -47.86 -1.61
C GLN A 701 -16.49 -49.38 -1.68
N GLU A 702 -17.26 -50.01 -0.79
CA GLU A 702 -17.48 -51.49 -0.83
C GLU A 702 -18.08 -51.93 -2.15
N ASN A 703 -19.08 -51.20 -2.67
CA ASN A 703 -19.70 -51.52 -3.94
C ASN A 703 -18.79 -51.30 -5.13
N ALA A 704 -17.95 -50.27 -5.10
CA ALA A 704 -16.95 -50.02 -6.14
C ALA A 704 -15.86 -51.10 -6.17
N ILE A 705 -15.42 -51.59 -5.03
CA ILE A 705 -14.53 -52.77 -4.91
C ILE A 705 -15.24 -54.02 -5.45
N LYS A 706 -16.47 -54.26 -5.07
CA LYS A 706 -17.26 -55.41 -5.59
C LYS A 706 -17.47 -55.38 -7.11
N ARG A 707 -17.55 -54.23 -7.70
CA ARG A 707 -17.66 -54.06 -9.18
C ARG A 707 -16.30 -54.14 -9.89
N GLY A 708 -15.19 -54.14 -9.15
CA GLY A 708 -13.86 -54.12 -9.74
C GLY A 708 -13.42 -52.73 -10.26
N ASP A 709 -14.15 -51.69 -9.88
CA ASP A 709 -13.86 -50.30 -10.22
C ASP A 709 -12.63 -49.82 -9.42
N ILE A 710 -12.35 -50.46 -8.28
CA ILE A 710 -11.20 -50.16 -7.41
C ILE A 710 -10.46 -51.46 -7.07
N ALA A 711 -9.15 -51.41 -7.06
CA ALA A 711 -8.35 -52.45 -6.41
C ALA A 711 -8.64 -52.49 -4.91
N PRO A 712 -8.65 -53.67 -4.26
CA PRO A 712 -8.77 -53.77 -2.81
C PRO A 712 -7.70 -52.89 -2.15
N PRO A 713 -7.98 -52.31 -0.98
CA PRO A 713 -7.13 -51.28 -0.35
C PRO A 713 -5.80 -51.81 0.22
N ASP A 714 -5.26 -52.85 -0.32
CA ASP A 714 -4.09 -53.56 0.20
C ASP A 714 -2.76 -52.78 0.19
N MET A 715 -2.70 -51.71 -0.56
CA MET A 715 -1.44 -50.98 -0.73
C MET A 715 -1.25 -49.77 0.21
N LEU A 716 -2.26 -49.37 0.97
CA LEU A 716 -2.22 -48.18 1.83
C LEU A 716 -2.77 -48.42 3.23
N LEU A 717 -2.92 -49.64 3.66
CA LEU A 717 -3.38 -50.00 5.00
C LEU A 717 -2.25 -49.79 6.00
N TYR A 718 -2.29 -48.61 6.64
CA TYR A 718 -1.44 -48.36 7.80
C TYR A 718 -2.28 -48.48 9.08
N ASP A 719 -1.81 -49.24 10.00
CA ASP A 719 -2.37 -49.37 11.35
C ASP A 719 -1.23 -49.38 12.38
N ARG A 720 -1.56 -49.55 13.66
CA ARG A 720 -0.56 -49.61 14.71
C ARG A 720 0.45 -50.79 14.60
N LYS A 721 0.07 -51.87 13.92
CA LYS A 721 0.94 -53.02 13.68
C LYS A 721 1.80 -52.84 12.44
N ASN A 722 1.25 -52.13 11.44
CA ASN A 722 1.91 -51.75 10.21
C ASN A 722 1.88 -50.23 10.04
N PRO A 723 2.70 -49.46 10.79
CA PRO A 723 2.70 -48.01 10.68
C PRO A 723 3.24 -47.57 9.31
N ALA A 724 2.85 -46.36 8.89
CA ALA A 724 3.30 -45.78 7.64
C ALA A 724 4.83 -45.64 7.62
N PRO A 725 5.49 -45.86 6.46
CA PRO A 725 6.94 -45.79 6.34
C PRO A 725 7.51 -44.48 6.84
N TYR A 726 8.53 -44.48 7.67
CA TYR A 726 9.12 -43.30 8.30
C TYR A 726 9.84 -42.37 7.35
N ASN A 727 10.24 -42.84 6.18
CA ASN A 727 10.99 -42.08 5.19
C ASN A 727 10.15 -41.15 4.32
N ARG A 728 8.89 -40.88 4.69
CA ARG A 728 7.99 -40.00 3.96
C ARG A 728 7.51 -38.83 4.82
N PHE A 729 7.46 -37.66 4.21
CA PHE A 729 7.08 -36.43 4.90
C PHE A 729 5.55 -36.29 4.99
N ARG A 730 5.03 -36.17 6.22
CA ARG A 730 3.61 -36.08 6.49
C ARG A 730 3.28 -34.96 7.46
N THR A 731 2.07 -34.43 7.32
CA THR A 731 1.48 -33.48 8.27
C THR A 731 0.02 -33.86 8.55
N ILE A 732 -0.47 -33.40 9.68
CA ILE A 732 -1.88 -33.58 10.05
C ILE A 732 -2.47 -32.20 10.30
N GLY A 733 -3.66 -31.94 9.76
CA GLY A 733 -4.49 -30.81 10.08
C GLY A 733 -5.75 -31.26 10.79
N VAL A 734 -6.15 -30.54 11.82
CA VAL A 734 -7.32 -30.87 12.66
C VAL A 734 -8.17 -29.62 12.84
N ASP A 735 -9.41 -29.73 12.42
CA ASP A 735 -10.44 -28.76 12.74
C ASP A 735 -11.38 -29.30 13.81
N PHE A 736 -11.47 -28.63 14.96
CA PHE A 736 -12.29 -29.04 16.08
C PHE A 736 -13.62 -28.31 16.06
N ASP A 737 -14.73 -29.04 15.86
CA ASP A 737 -16.06 -28.50 16.08
C ASP A 737 -16.76 -29.16 17.26
N LYS A 738 -17.62 -28.36 17.92
CA LYS A 738 -18.35 -28.76 19.10
C LYS A 738 -19.85 -28.99 18.87
N TYR A 739 -20.46 -28.22 17.95
CA TYR A 739 -21.91 -28.04 17.97
C TYR A 739 -22.66 -28.61 16.76
N GLN A 740 -22.11 -28.57 15.56
CA GLN A 740 -22.80 -29.01 14.35
C GLN A 740 -22.24 -30.26 13.73
N ASP A 741 -20.95 -30.33 13.53
CA ASP A 741 -20.20 -31.47 13.03
C ASP A 741 -19.15 -31.90 14.03
N THR A 742 -18.49 -32.98 13.79
CA THR A 742 -17.46 -33.54 14.64
C THR A 742 -16.08 -33.16 14.15
N SER A 743 -15.03 -33.30 14.97
CA SER A 743 -13.67 -32.95 14.53
C SER A 743 -13.30 -33.62 13.23
N SER A 744 -12.83 -32.81 12.31
CA SER A 744 -12.33 -33.21 10.98
C SER A 744 -10.82 -33.29 11.00
N ILE A 745 -10.27 -34.35 10.48
CA ILE A 745 -8.83 -34.63 10.48
C ILE A 745 -8.39 -34.99 9.06
N ILE A 746 -7.34 -34.33 8.58
CA ILE A 746 -6.69 -34.62 7.29
C ILE A 746 -5.24 -35.04 7.56
N VAL A 747 -4.84 -36.16 6.98
CA VAL A 747 -3.43 -36.59 6.91
C VAL A 747 -2.93 -36.36 5.50
N LEU A 748 -1.91 -35.52 5.37
CA LEU A 748 -1.31 -35.13 4.10
C LEU A 748 0.13 -35.66 4.01
N GLU A 749 0.49 -36.27 2.88
CA GLU A 749 1.83 -36.82 2.60
C GLU A 749 2.37 -36.21 1.30
N PHE A 750 3.67 -35.89 1.26
CA PHE A 750 4.33 -35.62 -0.02
C PHE A 750 4.61 -36.94 -0.72
N ASN A 751 3.92 -37.18 -1.82
CA ASN A 751 4.08 -38.38 -2.62
C ASN A 751 5.21 -38.21 -3.65
N GLU A 752 6.28 -38.95 -3.48
CA GLU A 752 7.48 -38.82 -4.33
C GLU A 752 7.27 -39.34 -5.76
N THR A 753 6.35 -40.25 -5.96
CA THR A 753 6.05 -40.81 -7.30
C THR A 753 5.34 -39.80 -8.15
N PHE A 754 4.31 -39.16 -7.62
CA PHE A 754 3.54 -38.14 -8.31
C PHE A 754 4.15 -36.73 -8.22
N LYS A 755 5.10 -36.50 -7.29
CA LYS A 755 5.64 -35.17 -6.95
C LYS A 755 4.56 -34.21 -6.50
N LYS A 756 3.53 -34.71 -5.79
CA LYS A 756 2.35 -33.99 -5.35
C LYS A 756 2.06 -34.32 -3.88
N PHE A 757 1.24 -33.49 -3.28
CA PHE A 757 0.73 -33.70 -1.92
C PHE A 757 -0.51 -34.57 -1.96
N MET A 758 -0.49 -35.70 -1.34
CA MET A 758 -1.53 -36.70 -1.36
C MET A 758 -2.26 -36.74 -0.02
N VAL A 759 -3.57 -36.63 -0.06
CA VAL A 759 -4.43 -36.85 1.13
C VAL A 759 -4.48 -38.32 1.42
N LEU A 760 -3.74 -38.77 2.44
CA LEU A 760 -3.76 -40.19 2.84
C LEU A 760 -5.03 -40.58 3.59
N LYS A 761 -5.64 -39.62 4.28
CA LYS A 761 -6.85 -39.83 5.05
C LYS A 761 -7.59 -38.51 5.28
N ALA A 762 -8.90 -38.57 5.08
CA ALA A 762 -9.85 -37.57 5.56
C ALA A 762 -10.80 -38.29 6.53
N TYR A 763 -10.90 -37.84 7.77
CA TYR A 763 -11.63 -38.55 8.82
C TYR A 763 -12.45 -37.60 9.69
N ASN A 764 -13.73 -37.92 9.86
CA ASN A 764 -14.57 -37.29 10.87
C ASN A 764 -14.83 -38.30 12.01
N ILE A 765 -14.62 -37.84 13.24
CA ILE A 765 -15.00 -38.65 14.38
C ILE A 765 -16.54 -38.73 14.43
N PRO A 766 -17.16 -39.93 14.41
CA PRO A 766 -18.61 -40.04 14.41
C PRO A 766 -19.24 -39.34 15.64
N ARG A 767 -20.31 -38.58 15.43
CA ARG A 767 -20.97 -37.82 16.51
C ARG A 767 -21.41 -38.67 17.68
N SER A 768 -21.80 -39.91 17.42
CA SER A 768 -22.16 -40.89 18.44
C SER A 768 -20.99 -41.30 19.35
N GLU A 769 -19.75 -41.12 18.88
CA GLU A 769 -18.52 -41.50 19.58
C GLU A 769 -17.72 -40.28 20.04
N TYR A 770 -18.13 -39.09 19.64
CA TYR A 770 -17.38 -37.87 19.90
C TYR A 770 -17.36 -37.46 21.36
N SER A 771 -16.17 -37.35 21.89
CA SER A 771 -15.86 -36.59 23.11
C SER A 771 -14.51 -35.90 22.91
N TYR A 772 -14.21 -34.93 23.74
CA TYR A 772 -12.90 -34.25 23.70
C TYR A 772 -11.75 -35.27 23.90
N ASP A 773 -11.94 -36.21 24.80
CA ASP A 773 -10.96 -37.29 25.06
C ASP A 773 -10.83 -38.23 23.87
N MET A 774 -11.94 -38.50 23.14
CA MET A 774 -11.90 -39.33 21.95
C MET A 774 -11.12 -38.63 20.84
N ALA A 775 -11.31 -37.32 20.66
CA ALA A 775 -10.54 -36.54 19.69
C ALA A 775 -9.03 -36.57 20.01
N VAL A 776 -8.67 -36.38 21.29
CA VAL A 776 -7.27 -36.49 21.74
C VAL A 776 -6.71 -37.91 21.47
N LYS A 777 -7.44 -38.97 21.85
CA LYS A 777 -7.03 -40.36 21.60
C LYS A 777 -6.86 -40.67 20.11
N THR A 778 -7.76 -40.19 19.28
CA THR A 778 -7.69 -40.38 17.82
C THR A 778 -6.42 -39.73 17.25
N ILE A 779 -6.09 -38.49 17.68
CA ILE A 779 -4.88 -37.81 17.20
C ILE A 779 -3.62 -38.51 17.70
N ILE A 780 -3.60 -38.99 18.93
CA ILE A 780 -2.51 -39.82 19.47
C ILE A 780 -2.32 -41.06 18.61
N GLU A 781 -3.41 -41.78 18.28
CA GLU A 781 -3.38 -42.97 17.43
C GLU A 781 -2.85 -42.67 16.04
N LEU A 782 -3.33 -41.56 15.40
CA LEU A 782 -2.85 -41.14 14.10
C LEU A 782 -1.37 -40.72 14.12
N ASN A 783 -0.90 -40.17 15.26
CA ASN A 783 0.52 -39.87 15.41
C ASN A 783 1.38 -41.12 15.43
N TYR A 784 0.93 -42.22 16.06
CA TYR A 784 1.63 -43.50 16.03
C TYR A 784 1.60 -44.16 14.64
N ILE A 785 0.46 -44.06 13.95
CA ILE A 785 0.29 -44.71 12.64
C ILE A 785 1.06 -43.99 11.55
N TYR A 786 0.97 -42.65 11.48
CA TYR A 786 1.48 -41.86 10.35
C TYR A 786 2.78 -41.11 10.64
N ASN A 787 3.18 -41.06 11.91
CA ASN A 787 4.36 -40.30 12.35
C ASN A 787 4.52 -38.95 11.64
N PRO A 788 3.58 -38.01 11.78
CA PRO A 788 3.64 -36.72 11.12
C PRO A 788 4.80 -35.87 11.67
N ALA A 789 5.38 -35.03 10.81
CA ALA A 789 6.37 -34.05 11.24
C ALA A 789 5.73 -32.90 12.06
N ARG A 790 4.49 -32.53 11.72
CA ARG A 790 3.71 -31.50 12.40
C ARG A 790 2.23 -31.85 12.42
N ILE A 791 1.54 -31.37 13.45
CA ILE A 791 0.10 -31.47 13.63
C ILE A 791 -0.43 -30.07 13.93
N TYR A 792 -1.14 -29.46 12.97
CA TYR A 792 -1.73 -28.15 13.14
C TYR A 792 -3.21 -28.25 13.42
N CYS A 793 -3.68 -27.53 14.43
CA CYS A 793 -5.03 -27.64 14.94
C CYS A 793 -5.72 -26.26 14.95
N ASP A 794 -7.04 -26.24 14.74
CA ASP A 794 -7.82 -25.07 15.09
C ASP A 794 -7.81 -24.87 16.61
N ARG A 795 -7.43 -23.66 17.05
CA ARG A 795 -7.39 -23.32 18.47
C ARG A 795 -8.73 -22.77 18.96
N GLY A 796 -9.58 -22.27 18.06
CA GLY A 796 -10.84 -21.63 18.44
C GLY A 796 -11.73 -22.53 19.28
N ASN A 797 -11.96 -23.75 18.82
CA ASN A 797 -12.74 -24.77 19.50
C ASN A 797 -11.89 -25.89 20.14
N GLY A 798 -10.59 -25.94 19.90
CA GLY A 798 -9.69 -27.02 20.24
C GLY A 798 -8.70 -26.74 21.37
N GLU A 799 -8.83 -25.68 22.14
CA GLU A 799 -7.81 -25.27 23.13
C GLU A 799 -7.55 -26.38 24.18
N TYR A 800 -8.62 -27.02 24.70
CA TYR A 800 -8.50 -28.12 25.64
C TYR A 800 -7.78 -29.32 25.02
N GLN A 801 -8.17 -29.73 23.83
CA GLN A 801 -7.57 -30.91 23.16
C GLN A 801 -6.09 -30.67 22.85
N ILE A 802 -5.72 -29.46 22.42
CA ILE A 802 -4.32 -29.08 22.17
C ILE A 802 -3.51 -29.14 23.45
N GLU A 803 -4.05 -28.65 24.57
CA GLU A 803 -3.40 -28.71 25.87
C GLU A 803 -3.19 -30.17 26.31
N GLN A 804 -4.22 -31.03 26.19
CA GLN A 804 -4.12 -32.46 26.55
C GLN A 804 -3.10 -33.20 25.67
N LEU A 805 -3.03 -32.92 24.39
CA LEU A 805 -2.02 -33.49 23.49
C LEU A 805 -0.61 -33.06 23.86
N CYS A 806 -0.42 -31.81 24.29
CA CYS A 806 0.86 -31.32 24.75
C CYS A 806 1.26 -31.92 26.10
N ILE A 807 0.30 -32.11 27.03
CA ILE A 807 0.53 -32.78 28.31
C ILE A 807 0.93 -34.23 28.04
N TYR A 808 0.15 -34.98 27.27
CA TYR A 808 0.45 -36.34 26.88
C TYR A 808 1.83 -36.49 26.25
N GLY A 809 2.21 -35.57 25.34
CA GLY A 809 3.51 -35.55 24.71
C GLY A 809 4.67 -35.29 25.68
N LYS A 810 4.44 -34.57 26.78
CA LYS A 810 5.46 -34.40 27.86
C LYS A 810 5.57 -35.63 28.75
N GLU A 811 4.46 -36.33 28.98
CA GLU A 811 4.41 -37.56 29.76
C GLU A 811 4.95 -38.77 28.94
N HIS A 812 4.80 -38.71 27.61
CA HIS A 812 5.23 -39.72 26.63
C HIS A 812 6.17 -39.07 25.57
N PRO A 813 7.45 -38.80 25.94
CA PRO A 813 8.38 -38.07 25.07
C PRO A 813 8.61 -38.73 23.70
N GLU A 814 8.48 -40.05 23.61
CA GLU A 814 8.61 -40.86 22.40
C GLU A 814 7.60 -40.48 21.33
N THR A 815 6.46 -39.92 21.72
CA THR A 815 5.42 -39.43 20.78
C THR A 815 5.75 -38.07 20.15
N ARG A 816 6.55 -37.27 20.84
CA ARG A 816 6.92 -35.89 20.50
C ARG A 816 5.73 -34.97 20.22
N LEU A 817 4.55 -35.28 20.73
CA LEU A 817 3.33 -34.50 20.47
C LEU A 817 3.44 -33.05 20.97
N HIS A 818 4.12 -32.85 22.11
CA HIS A 818 4.36 -31.48 22.62
C HIS A 818 5.22 -30.57 21.71
N GLU A 819 5.96 -31.15 20.75
CA GLU A 819 6.75 -30.45 19.75
C GLU A 819 6.02 -30.38 18.40
N LYS A 820 5.22 -31.40 18.08
CA LYS A 820 4.52 -31.52 16.79
C LYS A 820 3.24 -30.70 16.74
N VAL A 821 2.51 -30.59 17.86
CA VAL A 821 1.19 -29.98 17.92
C VAL A 821 1.31 -28.45 18.03
N LYS A 822 0.61 -27.74 17.17
CA LYS A 822 0.48 -26.29 17.21
C LYS A 822 -0.95 -25.86 16.89
N GLY A 823 -1.50 -24.98 17.75
CA GLY A 823 -2.83 -24.42 17.55
C GLY A 823 -2.78 -23.05 16.85
N TYR A 824 -3.69 -22.84 15.92
CA TYR A 824 -3.90 -21.58 15.23
C TYR A 824 -5.34 -21.10 15.40
N GLN A 825 -5.53 -19.83 15.65
CA GLN A 825 -6.84 -19.19 15.66
C GLN A 825 -7.08 -18.51 14.32
N PHE A 826 -8.17 -18.84 13.64
CA PHE A 826 -8.44 -18.33 12.29
C PHE A 826 -8.58 -16.80 12.19
N SER A 827 -8.89 -16.13 13.30
CA SER A 827 -8.89 -14.67 13.39
C SER A 827 -7.49 -14.04 13.52
N GLN A 828 -6.45 -14.82 13.80
CA GLN A 828 -5.07 -14.34 13.91
C GLN A 828 -4.48 -14.02 12.54
N LYS A 829 -3.39 -13.23 12.56
CA LYS A 829 -2.59 -12.96 11.37
C LYS A 829 -1.28 -13.73 11.43
N LEU A 830 -0.88 -14.26 10.29
CA LEU A 830 0.42 -14.89 10.09
C LEU A 830 1.42 -13.87 9.55
N ASP A 831 2.64 -13.93 10.06
CA ASP A 831 3.77 -13.26 9.45
C ASP A 831 4.28 -14.14 8.29
N ILE A 832 4.05 -13.70 7.08
CA ILE A 832 4.44 -14.39 5.84
C ILE A 832 5.64 -13.69 5.24
N GLU A 833 6.75 -14.38 5.19
CA GLU A 833 7.94 -13.89 4.49
C GLU A 833 7.80 -14.13 2.98
N ASN A 834 7.95 -13.08 2.19
CA ASN A 834 8.05 -13.20 0.74
C ASN A 834 9.39 -13.88 0.40
N PRO A 835 9.38 -15.05 -0.27
CA PRO A 835 10.60 -15.81 -0.54
C PRO A 835 11.57 -15.10 -1.52
N VAL A 836 11.11 -14.10 -2.25
CA VAL A 836 11.91 -13.33 -3.21
C VAL A 836 12.52 -12.10 -2.56
N THR A 837 11.73 -11.36 -1.78
CA THR A 837 12.15 -10.07 -1.20
C THR A 837 12.63 -10.19 0.24
N GLY A 838 12.32 -11.29 0.94
CA GLY A 838 12.58 -11.46 2.37
C GLY A 838 11.66 -10.63 3.26
N GLU A 839 10.63 -10.01 2.72
CA GLU A 839 9.69 -9.18 3.46
C GLU A 839 8.67 -10.01 4.23
N ILE A 840 8.33 -9.56 5.42
CA ILE A 840 7.32 -10.19 6.26
C ILE A 840 6.02 -9.39 6.16
N THR A 841 4.97 -10.00 5.61
CA THR A 841 3.61 -9.46 5.57
C THR A 841 2.72 -10.15 6.61
N LYS A 842 1.75 -9.42 7.16
CA LYS A 842 0.78 -9.98 8.13
C LYS A 842 -0.54 -10.28 7.44
N GLU A 843 -0.81 -11.56 7.20
CA GLU A 843 -2.02 -12.01 6.52
C GLU A 843 -2.97 -12.76 7.45
N PRO A 844 -4.28 -12.56 7.33
CA PRO A 844 -5.26 -13.37 8.08
C PRO A 844 -5.13 -14.86 7.70
N ILE A 845 -5.13 -15.73 8.71
CA ILE A 845 -4.85 -17.17 8.53
C ILE A 845 -5.83 -17.83 7.54
N LYS A 846 -7.15 -17.71 7.78
CA LYS A 846 -8.16 -18.42 6.97
C LYS A 846 -8.13 -18.00 5.49
N PRO A 847 -8.18 -16.71 5.11
CA PRO A 847 -8.02 -16.30 3.72
C PRO A 847 -6.70 -16.75 3.10
N PHE A 848 -5.60 -16.69 3.85
CA PHE A 848 -4.30 -17.15 3.37
C PHE A 848 -4.31 -18.66 3.07
N MET A 849 -4.78 -19.50 4.01
CA MET A 849 -4.86 -20.96 3.81
C MET A 849 -5.72 -21.32 2.59
N VAL A 850 -6.89 -20.71 2.47
CA VAL A 850 -7.80 -20.96 1.34
C VAL A 850 -7.16 -20.56 0.01
N THR A 851 -6.52 -19.41 -0.04
CA THR A 851 -5.78 -18.98 -1.25
C THR A 851 -4.64 -19.94 -1.59
N GLN A 852 -3.91 -20.45 -0.59
CA GLN A 852 -2.86 -21.43 -0.85
C GLN A 852 -3.41 -22.75 -1.38
N LEU A 853 -4.57 -23.20 -0.90
CA LEU A 853 -5.24 -24.39 -1.42
C LEU A 853 -5.76 -24.18 -2.85
N GLN A 854 -6.34 -23.02 -3.16
CA GLN A 854 -6.73 -22.68 -4.54
C GLN A 854 -5.55 -22.81 -5.48
N ILE A 855 -4.42 -22.16 -5.14
CA ILE A 855 -3.19 -22.24 -5.91
C ILE A 855 -2.70 -23.68 -6.03
N ALA A 856 -2.83 -24.50 -5.01
CA ALA A 856 -2.40 -25.90 -5.02
C ALA A 856 -3.25 -26.77 -5.98
N PHE A 857 -4.57 -26.55 -6.02
CA PHE A 857 -5.45 -27.19 -7.00
C PHE A 857 -5.19 -26.68 -8.42
N GLU A 858 -5.14 -25.37 -8.63
CA GLU A 858 -4.85 -24.76 -9.94
C GLU A 858 -3.54 -25.28 -10.54
N ARG A 859 -2.55 -25.55 -9.72
CA ARG A 859 -1.23 -26.08 -10.13
C ARG A 859 -1.13 -27.59 -10.14
N ASN A 860 -2.25 -28.25 -9.93
CA ASN A 860 -2.32 -29.71 -9.86
C ASN A 860 -1.28 -30.31 -8.88
N GLN A 861 -1.15 -29.69 -7.70
CA GLN A 861 -0.19 -30.09 -6.66
C GLN A 861 -0.82 -31.01 -5.61
N LEU A 862 -2.14 -31.15 -5.58
CA LEU A 862 -2.87 -31.98 -4.65
C LEU A 862 -3.38 -33.25 -5.33
N ILE A 863 -3.46 -34.34 -4.55
CA ILE A 863 -4.13 -35.59 -4.92
C ILE A 863 -5.14 -35.88 -3.83
N ILE A 864 -6.38 -36.10 -4.23
CA ILE A 864 -7.50 -36.49 -3.37
C ILE A 864 -8.10 -37.81 -3.83
N SER A 865 -8.70 -38.54 -2.91
CA SER A 865 -9.34 -39.81 -3.26
C SER A 865 -10.61 -39.57 -4.11
N LYS A 866 -10.71 -40.28 -5.21
CA LYS A 866 -11.92 -40.28 -6.04
C LYS A 866 -13.17 -40.82 -5.29
N TYR A 867 -12.96 -41.59 -4.23
CA TYR A 867 -14.04 -42.27 -3.52
C TYR A 867 -14.53 -41.52 -2.28
N ASP A 868 -13.90 -40.41 -1.91
CA ASP A 868 -14.38 -39.56 -0.82
C ASP A 868 -15.35 -38.48 -1.37
N GLU A 869 -16.59 -38.90 -1.61
CA GLU A 869 -17.63 -38.00 -2.11
C GLU A 869 -17.97 -36.88 -1.10
N LYS A 870 -17.87 -37.16 0.20
CA LYS A 870 -18.15 -36.15 1.23
C LYS A 870 -17.13 -35.03 1.19
N PHE A 871 -15.85 -35.38 1.15
CA PHE A 871 -14.79 -34.39 1.05
C PHE A 871 -14.83 -33.62 -0.27
N TYR A 872 -15.02 -34.35 -1.38
CA TYR A 872 -15.18 -33.76 -2.68
C TYR A 872 -16.33 -32.74 -2.72
N LYS A 873 -17.49 -33.12 -2.17
CA LYS A 873 -18.65 -32.22 -2.14
C LYS A 873 -18.37 -30.95 -1.33
N GLN A 874 -17.68 -31.05 -0.19
CA GLN A 874 -17.28 -29.88 0.57
C GLN A 874 -16.40 -28.93 -0.25
N LEU A 875 -15.45 -29.45 -1.02
CA LEU A 875 -14.60 -28.63 -1.89
C LEU A 875 -15.39 -27.88 -2.97
N ILE A 876 -16.39 -28.56 -3.58
CA ILE A 876 -17.18 -27.94 -4.67
C ILE A 876 -18.22 -26.95 -4.15
N ASP A 877 -18.83 -27.23 -2.99
CA ASP A 877 -19.88 -26.41 -2.40
C ASP A 877 -19.33 -25.22 -1.60
N TYR A 878 -18.00 -25.15 -1.39
CA TYR A 878 -17.37 -24.07 -0.61
C TYR A 878 -17.36 -22.76 -1.37
N GLU A 879 -17.96 -21.72 -0.81
CA GLU A 879 -18.14 -20.44 -1.49
C GLU A 879 -17.78 -19.22 -0.63
N VAL A 880 -17.53 -18.09 -1.27
CA VAL A 880 -17.40 -16.78 -0.62
C VAL A 880 -18.79 -16.20 -0.46
N VAL A 881 -19.30 -16.18 0.77
CA VAL A 881 -20.64 -15.69 1.10
C VAL A 881 -20.67 -14.16 1.13
N ASN A 882 -19.61 -13.53 1.62
CA ASN A 882 -19.52 -12.08 1.77
C ASN A 882 -18.05 -11.61 1.78
N ARG A 883 -17.85 -10.29 1.85
CA ARG A 883 -16.52 -9.71 2.10
C ARG A 883 -16.57 -8.78 3.29
N ALA A 884 -15.56 -8.85 4.14
CA ALA A 884 -15.41 -7.96 5.29
C ALA A 884 -15.13 -6.52 4.84
N GLN A 885 -15.28 -5.54 5.72
CA GLN A 885 -15.01 -4.12 5.42
C GLN A 885 -13.59 -3.83 4.88
N ASN A 886 -12.63 -4.68 5.20
CA ASN A 886 -11.24 -4.63 4.72
C ASN A 886 -11.01 -5.34 3.39
N GLY A 887 -12.08 -5.84 2.74
CA GLY A 887 -12.01 -6.54 1.45
C GLY A 887 -11.73 -8.04 1.54
N ASN A 888 -11.42 -8.58 2.73
CA ASN A 888 -11.16 -10.01 2.90
C ASN A 888 -12.42 -10.84 2.66
N PRO A 889 -12.32 -12.00 1.98
CA PRO A 889 -13.45 -12.89 1.77
C PRO A 889 -13.95 -13.47 3.11
N ILE A 890 -15.26 -13.55 3.25
CA ILE A 890 -15.97 -14.32 4.28
C ILE A 890 -16.50 -15.55 3.59
N PHE A 891 -16.01 -16.71 3.98
CA PHE A 891 -16.38 -17.98 3.39
C PHE A 891 -17.65 -18.54 4.04
N SER A 892 -18.28 -19.50 3.38
CA SER A 892 -19.41 -20.24 3.95
C SER A 892 -18.96 -20.97 5.21
N ASP A 893 -19.82 -20.95 6.22
CA ASP A 893 -19.61 -21.63 7.53
C ASP A 893 -20.40 -22.96 7.63
N THR A 894 -20.89 -23.45 6.52
CA THR A 894 -21.58 -24.72 6.40
C THR A 894 -20.74 -25.73 5.63
N ASN A 895 -20.49 -26.89 6.22
CA ASN A 895 -19.70 -27.98 5.60
C ASN A 895 -18.25 -27.64 5.22
N GLU A 896 -17.55 -26.83 6.02
CA GLU A 896 -16.18 -26.38 5.72
C GLU A 896 -15.08 -27.17 6.41
N HIS A 897 -15.40 -28.04 7.36
CA HIS A 897 -14.48 -28.61 8.32
C HIS A 897 -13.31 -29.41 7.70
N PHE A 898 -13.54 -30.13 6.61
CA PHE A 898 -12.44 -30.82 5.91
C PHE A 898 -11.53 -29.83 5.16
N ILE A 899 -12.08 -28.71 4.71
CA ILE A 899 -11.31 -27.69 4.02
C ILE A 899 -10.40 -26.96 5.00
N ASP A 900 -10.89 -26.65 6.19
CA ASP A 900 -10.10 -26.03 7.24
C ASP A 900 -9.02 -26.99 7.75
N ALA A 901 -9.36 -28.28 7.93
CA ALA A 901 -8.37 -29.30 8.27
C ALA A 901 -7.32 -29.49 7.16
N LEU A 902 -7.72 -29.50 5.88
CA LEU A 902 -6.79 -29.57 4.76
C LEU A 902 -5.90 -28.32 4.71
N GLY A 903 -6.48 -27.13 4.93
CA GLY A 903 -5.73 -25.88 4.98
C GLY A 903 -4.66 -25.90 6.07
N LEU A 904 -4.97 -26.38 7.25
CA LEU A 904 -4.02 -26.55 8.35
C LEU A 904 -2.94 -27.59 8.03
N ALA A 905 -3.31 -28.74 7.44
CA ALA A 905 -2.35 -29.76 7.01
C ALA A 905 -1.40 -29.23 5.94
N TYR A 906 -1.94 -28.50 4.94
CA TYR A 906 -1.15 -27.92 3.86
C TYR A 906 -0.25 -26.77 4.34
N LEU A 907 -0.73 -25.95 5.27
CA LEU A 907 0.06 -24.92 5.94
C LEU A 907 1.24 -25.55 6.70
N ALA A 908 0.97 -26.62 7.47
CA ALA A 908 2.01 -27.37 8.15
C ALA A 908 3.05 -27.93 7.19
N MET A 909 2.59 -28.48 6.07
CA MET A 909 3.43 -29.05 5.01
C MET A 909 4.34 -27.99 4.38
N THR A 910 3.77 -26.91 3.89
CA THR A 910 4.51 -25.85 3.17
C THR A 910 5.51 -25.13 4.05
N LEU A 911 5.16 -24.86 5.30
CA LEU A 911 6.06 -24.22 6.25
C LEU A 911 7.24 -25.11 6.63
N THR A 912 6.97 -26.39 6.91
CA THR A 912 8.02 -27.33 7.27
C THR A 912 8.92 -27.64 6.07
N PHE A 913 8.37 -27.70 4.87
CA PHE A 913 9.13 -27.88 3.64
C PHE A 913 10.07 -26.68 3.36
N LYS A 914 9.61 -25.46 3.60
CA LYS A 914 10.43 -24.24 3.55
C LYS A 914 11.59 -24.28 4.55
N GLN A 915 11.35 -24.77 5.76
CA GLN A 915 12.40 -24.90 6.78
C GLN A 915 13.47 -25.91 6.38
N LEU A 916 13.06 -27.09 5.91
CA LEU A 916 13.98 -28.12 5.43
C LEU A 916 14.85 -27.62 4.27
N THR A 917 14.28 -26.90 3.32
CA THR A 917 15.01 -26.32 2.18
C THR A 917 15.86 -25.11 2.58
N GLY A 918 15.47 -24.34 3.61
CA GLY A 918 16.27 -23.25 4.16
C GLY A 918 17.53 -23.72 4.89
N VAL A 919 17.45 -24.87 5.55
CA VAL A 919 18.59 -25.55 6.21
C VAL A 919 19.65 -25.97 5.20
N MET A 920 19.27 -26.28 3.96
CA MET A 920 20.18 -26.70 2.90
C MET A 920 21.01 -25.57 2.26
N LYS A 921 21.19 -24.45 2.93
CA LYS A 921 22.07 -23.30 2.56
C LYS A 921 21.75 -22.60 1.23
N GLU A 922 20.74 -22.98 0.49
CA GLU A 922 20.41 -22.32 -0.76
C GLU A 922 18.97 -21.77 -0.74
N ARG A 923 18.78 -20.53 -0.20
CA ARG A 923 17.58 -19.73 -0.42
C ARG A 923 17.15 -19.75 -1.90
N GLU A 924 18.12 -19.80 -2.82
CA GLU A 924 17.87 -19.94 -4.25
C GLU A 924 17.26 -21.26 -4.67
N VAL A 925 17.62 -22.38 -4.03
CA VAL A 925 17.07 -23.70 -4.38
C VAL A 925 15.64 -23.83 -3.89
N ALA A 926 15.34 -23.37 -2.67
CA ALA A 926 13.98 -23.31 -2.16
C ALA A 926 13.11 -22.38 -3.01
N ASN A 927 13.61 -21.22 -3.39
CA ASN A 927 12.92 -20.29 -4.29
C ASN A 927 12.76 -20.88 -5.69
N LYS A 928 13.76 -21.58 -6.23
CA LYS A 928 13.66 -22.28 -7.52
C LYS A 928 12.70 -23.47 -7.46
N ILE A 929 12.66 -24.22 -6.37
CA ILE A 929 11.68 -25.31 -6.18
C ILE A 929 10.27 -24.75 -6.01
N MET A 930 10.08 -23.69 -5.24
CA MET A 930 8.79 -23.02 -5.08
C MET A 930 8.36 -22.25 -6.33
N MET A 931 9.27 -21.59 -7.03
CA MET A 931 9.01 -20.98 -8.34
C MET A 931 8.85 -22.02 -9.45
N SER A 932 9.58 -23.14 -9.41
CA SER A 932 9.38 -24.25 -10.35
C SER A 932 8.04 -24.93 -10.09
N ALA A 933 7.61 -25.06 -8.85
CA ALA A 933 6.23 -25.39 -8.53
C ALA A 933 5.23 -24.35 -9.07
N ARG A 934 5.63 -23.08 -9.16
CA ARG A 934 4.84 -22.02 -9.82
C ARG A 934 4.83 -22.07 -11.35
N HIS A 935 5.81 -22.70 -11.98
CA HIS A 935 5.94 -22.77 -13.44
C HIS A 935 5.79 -24.18 -14.03
N LEU A 936 5.40 -25.18 -13.23
CA LEU A 936 5.35 -26.59 -13.63
C LEU A 936 4.28 -26.94 -14.69
N ILE A 937 3.44 -26.00 -15.08
CA ILE A 937 2.37 -26.28 -16.05
C ILE A 937 2.74 -25.92 -17.51
N SER A 938 3.82 -25.24 -17.79
CA SER A 938 4.07 -24.75 -19.16
C SER A 938 5.49 -24.80 -19.72
N ASN A 939 6.52 -25.40 -19.09
CA ASN A 939 7.87 -25.28 -19.66
C ASN A 939 8.81 -26.46 -19.39
N GLU A 940 9.51 -26.94 -20.45
CA GLU A 940 10.60 -27.91 -20.40
C GLU A 940 11.75 -27.58 -19.39
N LYS A 941 11.92 -26.28 -19.07
CA LYS A 941 12.85 -25.82 -18.02
C LYS A 941 12.42 -26.25 -16.61
N ALA A 942 11.13 -26.49 -16.39
CA ALA A 942 10.61 -26.99 -15.12
C ALA A 942 10.94 -28.48 -14.90
N ILE A 943 10.93 -29.28 -15.95
CA ILE A 943 11.34 -30.70 -15.92
C ILE A 943 12.83 -30.83 -15.53
N ASN A 944 13.67 -29.94 -16.02
CA ASN A 944 15.09 -29.90 -15.65
C ASN A 944 15.33 -29.41 -14.21
N ALA A 945 14.46 -28.56 -13.66
CA ALA A 945 14.51 -28.16 -12.26
C ALA A 945 14.04 -29.29 -11.33
N ILE A 946 13.04 -30.08 -11.75
CA ILE A 946 12.60 -31.31 -11.05
C ILE A 946 13.70 -32.37 -11.05
N ASN A 947 14.39 -32.56 -12.17
CA ASN A 947 15.51 -33.51 -12.25
C ASN A 947 16.67 -33.09 -11.35
N ARG A 948 16.93 -31.79 -11.17
CA ARG A 948 17.90 -31.30 -10.18
C ARG A 948 17.39 -31.43 -8.73
N SER A 949 16.07 -31.44 -8.49
CA SER A 949 15.52 -31.72 -7.15
C SER A 949 15.67 -33.18 -6.75
N GLN A 950 15.94 -34.09 -7.69
CA GLN A 950 16.28 -35.48 -7.38
C GLN A 950 17.67 -35.62 -6.74
N GLU A 951 18.57 -34.67 -6.95
CA GLU A 951 19.90 -34.65 -6.30
C GLU A 951 19.80 -34.27 -4.80
N ILE A 952 18.67 -33.67 -4.38
CA ILE A 952 18.40 -33.30 -2.97
C ILE A 952 17.81 -34.46 -2.18
N LYS A 953 17.37 -35.52 -2.87
CA LYS A 953 16.76 -36.70 -2.28
C LYS A 953 17.62 -37.40 -1.21
N PRO A 954 18.94 -37.57 -1.41
CA PRO A 954 19.80 -38.23 -0.43
C PRO A 954 19.91 -37.45 0.88
N GLU A 955 19.87 -36.14 0.81
CA GLU A 955 20.00 -35.26 1.99
C GLU A 955 18.71 -35.17 2.80
N ILE A 956 17.54 -35.15 2.14
CA ILE A 956 16.25 -35.27 2.82
C ILE A 956 16.11 -36.65 3.46
N GLN A 957 16.55 -37.70 2.79
CA GLN A 957 16.54 -39.06 3.30
C GLN A 957 17.51 -39.22 4.47
N SER A 958 18.72 -38.63 4.38
CA SER A 958 19.69 -38.63 5.47
C SER A 958 19.20 -37.82 6.68
N PHE A 959 18.42 -36.75 6.45
CA PHE A 959 17.76 -35.97 7.51
C PHE A 959 16.74 -36.84 8.26
N TYR A 960 15.91 -37.63 7.54
CA TYR A 960 14.95 -38.55 8.15
C TYR A 960 15.65 -39.73 8.86
N GLU A 961 16.70 -40.27 8.28
CA GLU A 961 17.51 -41.35 8.91
C GLU A 961 18.22 -40.84 10.16
N ASN A 962 18.76 -39.62 10.14
CA ASN A 962 19.38 -38.98 11.31
C ASN A 962 18.32 -38.54 12.35
N TYR A 963 17.09 -38.19 11.92
CA TYR A 963 15.96 -37.88 12.79
C TYR A 963 15.46 -39.10 13.56
N GLN A 964 15.70 -40.29 13.08
CA GLN A 964 15.30 -41.56 13.70
C GLN A 964 16.39 -42.18 14.57
N LYS A 965 17.66 -41.78 14.38
CA LYS A 965 18.74 -42.28 15.26
C LYS A 965 18.77 -41.42 16.52
N ASP A 966 18.36 -42.02 17.62
CA ASP A 966 18.36 -41.43 18.96
C ASP A 966 19.77 -41.06 19.52
N GLU A 967 20.77 -40.90 18.65
CA GLU A 967 22.16 -40.73 19.10
C GLU A 967 22.51 -39.31 19.56
N HIS A 968 21.67 -38.28 19.25
CA HIS A 968 21.89 -36.89 19.70
C HIS A 968 20.59 -36.11 19.98
N PRO A 969 19.97 -36.32 21.17
CA PRO A 969 18.74 -35.61 21.52
C PRO A 969 18.92 -34.08 21.58
N ASP A 970 20.11 -33.59 21.89
CA ASP A 970 20.40 -32.17 22.00
C ASP A 970 20.50 -31.49 20.61
N GLU A 971 20.97 -32.15 19.56
CA GLU A 971 20.97 -31.61 18.19
C GLU A 971 19.55 -31.57 17.60
N GLN A 972 18.74 -32.60 17.87
CA GLN A 972 17.34 -32.64 17.48
C GLN A 972 16.52 -31.55 18.17
N GLN A 973 16.77 -31.25 19.45
CA GLN A 973 16.18 -30.12 20.15
C GLN A 973 16.66 -28.76 19.59
N ARG A 974 17.87 -28.69 19.12
CA ARG A 974 18.42 -27.46 18.45
C ARG A 974 17.71 -27.17 17.13
N TRP A 975 17.42 -28.19 16.32
CA TRP A 975 16.70 -28.04 15.06
C TRP A 975 15.22 -27.71 15.25
N VAL A 976 14.58 -28.23 16.25
CA VAL A 976 13.21 -27.90 16.64
C VAL A 976 13.12 -26.51 17.28
N LYS A 977 14.20 -26.05 17.92
CA LYS A 977 14.29 -24.69 18.50
C LYS A 977 14.68 -23.60 17.51
N THR A 978 15.23 -23.94 16.35
CA THR A 978 15.44 -22.99 15.24
C THR A 978 14.22 -22.92 14.32
N ASP A 979 13.22 -22.71 14.61
CA ASP A 979 12.40 -21.76 15.18
C ASP A 979 11.42 -21.12 14.19
N PHE A 980 10.19 -21.55 14.34
CA PHE A 980 9.02 -20.87 13.80
C PHE A 980 8.87 -19.42 14.29
N SER A 981 9.53 -18.99 15.35
CA SER A 981 9.38 -17.66 15.94
C SER A 981 9.90 -16.55 15.04
N THR A 982 10.86 -16.84 14.18
CA THR A 982 11.36 -15.86 13.18
C THR A 982 10.44 -15.72 11.98
N TYR A 983 9.65 -16.73 11.66
CA TYR A 983 8.65 -16.69 10.59
C TYR A 983 7.25 -16.31 11.09
N PHE A 984 6.99 -16.52 12.37
CA PHE A 984 5.72 -16.26 13.02
C PHE A 984 5.93 -15.48 14.32
N LYS A 985 6.25 -14.20 14.24
CA LYS A 985 6.09 -13.27 15.35
C LYS A 985 4.59 -13.01 15.54
N GLY A 986 3.83 -14.04 15.89
CA GLY A 986 2.56 -13.87 16.54
C GLY A 986 2.85 -13.62 18.02
N ASN A 987 2.19 -12.66 18.61
CA ASN A 987 2.33 -12.25 19.99
C ASN A 987 2.50 -13.46 20.95
N ASP A 988 3.76 -13.81 21.26
CA ASP A 988 4.11 -14.62 22.42
C ASP A 988 4.09 -13.78 23.73
N ASP A 989 3.44 -12.61 23.71
CA ASP A 989 3.26 -11.75 24.89
C ASP A 989 2.21 -12.25 25.89
N TYR A 990 1.81 -13.52 25.81
CA TYR A 990 1.04 -14.20 26.84
C TYR A 990 1.81 -15.41 27.41
N ARG A 991 3.04 -15.19 27.89
CA ARG A 991 3.56 -16.02 28.98
C ARG A 991 3.26 -15.30 30.28
N GLY A 992 2.20 -15.80 30.91
CA GLY A 992 1.67 -15.32 32.13
C GLY A 992 2.70 -15.17 33.23
N GLY A 993 2.70 -14.04 33.80
CA GLY A 993 3.16 -13.83 35.12
C GLY A 993 2.26 -14.60 36.10
N SER A 994 2.68 -15.83 36.48
CA SER A 994 2.21 -16.44 37.70
C SER A 994 3.02 -15.85 38.83
N SER A 995 2.48 -14.92 39.55
CA SER A 995 2.90 -14.68 40.93
C SER A 995 1.74 -14.13 41.73
N ARG A 996 1.27 -14.98 42.56
CA ARG A 996 0.89 -14.78 43.99
C ARG A 996 0.34 -13.43 44.40
N SER A 997 -0.89 -13.42 44.88
CA SER A 997 -1.24 -13.21 46.27
C SER A 997 -2.75 -13.00 46.37
N SER A 998 -3.40 -13.95 47.00
CA SER A 998 -3.97 -13.89 48.33
C SER A 998 -4.84 -12.68 48.61
N SER A 999 -6.12 -13.02 48.81
CA SER A 999 -7.04 -12.52 49.83
C SER A 999 -7.50 -11.05 49.72
N ALA A 1000 -8.76 -10.87 49.49
CA ALA A 1000 -9.68 -10.48 50.58
C ALA A 1000 -11.07 -10.25 50.07
N TRP A 1001 -11.97 -10.89 50.70
CA TRP A 1001 -13.41 -10.69 50.75
C TRP A 1001 -13.78 -9.25 51.06
N SER A 1002 -14.74 -8.68 50.39
CA SER A 1002 -15.84 -8.07 51.10
C SER A 1002 -17.05 -7.86 50.19
N ARG A 1003 -18.21 -8.27 50.76
CA ARG A 1003 -19.59 -8.15 50.32
C ARG A 1003 -20.01 -6.68 50.33
N SER A 1004 -20.92 -6.36 49.42
CA SER A 1004 -22.23 -5.70 49.60
C SER A 1004 -22.62 -5.18 48.19
N GLY A 1005 -23.75 -5.45 47.60
CA GLY A 1005 -25.12 -5.38 48.16
C GLY A 1005 -25.74 -4.13 47.56
N GLY A 1006 -26.78 -4.25 46.67
CA GLY A 1006 -27.64 -3.15 46.36
C GLY A 1006 -28.15 -3.11 44.92
N LEU A 1007 -29.14 -3.77 44.61
CA LEU A 1007 -30.49 -3.53 44.04
C LEU A 1007 -30.80 -2.09 43.50
N GLY A 1008 -31.44 -2.09 42.34
CA GLY A 1008 -32.30 -0.99 41.87
C GLY A 1008 -31.81 -0.46 40.49
N GLY A 1009 -32.46 -0.52 39.39
CA GLY A 1009 -33.89 -0.56 39.16
C GLY A 1009 -34.25 0.51 38.11
N TRP A 1010 -34.68 0.09 36.94
CA TRP A 1010 -35.67 0.71 36.05
C TRP A 1010 -35.49 2.09 35.39
N LYS A 1011 -35.66 2.07 34.06
CA LYS A 1011 -36.41 3.00 33.16
C LYS A 1011 -35.76 4.35 32.80
N ARG A 1012 -35.50 4.57 31.59
CA ARG A 1012 -36.29 4.85 30.33
C ARG A 1012 -35.34 4.93 29.11
#